data_8f5a219b432eb02570be200bd61ee665
#
_entry.id   8f5a219b432eb02570be200bd61ee665
#
_cell.length_a   1.000
_cell.length_b   1.000
_cell.length_c   1.000
_cell.angle_alpha   90.00
_cell.angle_beta   90.00
_cell.angle_gamma   90.00
#
_symmetry.space_group_name_H-M   'P 1'
#
loop_
_entity.id
_entity.type
_entity.pdbx_description
1 polymer ?
#
loop_
_entity_poly.entity_id
_entity_poly.type
_entity_poly.pdbx_seq_one_letter_code
_entity_poly.pdbx_strand_id
1 'polypeptide(L)'
;MTVEEPCYTLISYEDCEFTSEQQLKVQIEKGGDADKFRSLTEIIRGLLGGSKYPSLLMHVIRFILPRKDKNLKKLLLIYFEIVPKRSDDGKLLPQMILVCDAFRKELEHPNEYIRGATLRFLCKLREPDLLEPLMTAICDNLKHKNPYVRRNAVLCIYTIYKKFPSLLPDAPEIIQSYLEQESDMSCRRNAFMMLTYAAPERALEYVTSRLHEIQKFGDILQLMFVELVYKVCRGCPARRVSFIRPIYQLLSASSPAVKFEAGKTLLVLTSAPTAVTAVAKTLMELIYRESDNNVKLVVLSRLEALRSLAGHSSVFEGQIMDLLRCLCSSDLDVRRKVLGIASRCIISENIVEVVAFLRKELLKTHDEVDFSDEYRQSLVRTLHGCAIRFPSVAPQIVPLLLDFLGEASASSREVIFSVREAIVYFPALRKSIIEKLLDSFYYIKDLDVLRATLWIMGEYCEEKETGDRVFDTVCDAIGELPIVPPKQQPAEEERNEGELAHRRVEAVSSNGVKLNTDGSYATQSAFTASTPASASQTLTIKSFTPLRDMLYEGEYLVAIALASTLVKLVLRRRELAPNDAECNKRTAKAILIMAAILRLGTSGMTSHAIDGDSHDWLVLCLRVLSEPQPIAVRAFLHECQLAWNNLLEDLRKESNNDFEKQTQPVHAAQVDDALVFRHLGTASELEDELEASLSIAVGTGEMHGLKADFEKPVQLTGLSDPIFAEALITIEQFDLTLLILVVNQTRDTLHNLCLELFTVGALK
;
A
#
# COMPACT_ATOMS: atom_id res chain seq x y z
N MET A 1 -4.20 13.16 -9.57
CA MET A 1 -3.00 12.34 -9.84
C MET A 1 -1.82 13.28 -9.77
N THR A 2 -1.09 13.27 -8.68
CA THR A 2 0.20 13.96 -8.57
C THR A 2 1.20 13.13 -9.38
N VAL A 3 1.66 13.69 -10.48
CA VAL A 3 2.76 13.11 -11.25
C VAL A 3 3.98 13.19 -10.35
N GLU A 4 4.45 12.06 -9.84
CA GLU A 4 5.73 11.99 -9.13
C GLU A 4 6.83 12.36 -10.13
N GLU A 5 7.57 13.42 -9.82
CA GLU A 5 8.74 13.78 -10.60
C GLU A 5 9.77 12.64 -10.49
N PRO A 6 10.37 12.21 -11.59
CA PRO A 6 11.37 11.14 -11.54
C PRO A 6 12.55 11.60 -10.68
N CYS A 7 12.80 10.85 -9.59
CA CYS A 7 13.93 11.10 -8.70
C CYS A 7 15.19 10.46 -9.29
N TYR A 8 16.03 11.23 -9.94
CA TYR A 8 17.37 10.80 -10.32
C TYR A 8 18.41 11.64 -9.60
N THR A 9 19.44 10.98 -9.12
CA THR A 9 20.56 11.63 -8.48
C THR A 9 21.64 11.90 -9.54
N LEU A 10 21.78 13.14 -9.96
CA LEU A 10 22.93 13.57 -10.77
C LEU A 10 24.14 13.68 -9.82
N ILE A 11 25.09 12.77 -9.96
CA ILE A 11 26.39 12.91 -9.31
C ILE A 11 27.25 13.78 -10.23
N SER A 12 27.23 15.09 -10.01
CA SER A 12 28.21 15.97 -10.64
C SER A 12 29.52 15.85 -9.84
N TYR A 13 30.57 15.43 -10.48
CA TYR A 13 31.91 15.63 -9.94
C TYR A 13 32.17 17.13 -10.04
N GLU A 14 32.39 17.80 -8.91
CA GLU A 14 32.96 19.14 -8.93
C GLU A 14 34.23 19.07 -9.78
N ASP A 15 34.42 20.01 -10.68
CA ASP A 15 35.65 20.16 -11.47
C ASP A 15 36.80 20.48 -10.51
N CYS A 16 37.30 19.45 -9.85
CA CYS A 16 38.53 19.55 -9.07
C CYS A 16 39.66 19.65 -10.08
N GLU A 17 40.42 20.74 -10.04
CA GLU A 17 41.71 20.82 -10.74
C GLU A 17 42.54 19.61 -10.32
N PHE A 18 42.64 18.59 -11.19
CA PHE A 18 43.44 17.40 -10.90
C PHE A 18 44.92 17.78 -10.84
N THR A 19 45.55 17.47 -9.73
CA THR A 19 47.01 17.66 -9.57
C THR A 19 47.74 16.89 -10.66
N SER A 20 48.81 17.49 -11.20
CA SER A 20 49.56 16.81 -12.28
C SER A 20 50.16 15.48 -11.81
N GLU A 21 50.25 14.49 -12.68
CA GLU A 21 50.79 13.16 -12.35
C GLU A 21 52.20 13.23 -11.72
N GLN A 22 53.00 14.21 -12.11
CA GLN A 22 54.36 14.41 -11.59
C GLN A 22 54.30 14.89 -10.13
N GLN A 23 53.37 15.78 -9.79
CA GLN A 23 53.21 16.26 -8.40
C GLN A 23 52.69 15.15 -7.51
N LEU A 24 51.74 14.33 -7.97
CA LEU A 24 51.24 13.14 -7.26
C LEU A 24 52.36 12.14 -6.99
N LYS A 25 53.28 11.92 -7.93
CA LYS A 25 54.49 11.08 -7.74
C LYS A 25 55.35 11.60 -6.57
N VAL A 26 55.67 12.89 -6.59
CA VAL A 26 56.50 13.52 -5.54
C VAL A 26 55.81 13.44 -4.17
N GLN A 27 54.51 13.67 -4.09
CA GLN A 27 53.77 13.58 -2.85
C GLN A 27 53.71 12.13 -2.31
N ILE A 28 53.58 11.12 -3.17
CA ILE A 28 53.63 9.72 -2.79
C ILE A 28 55.01 9.30 -2.29
N GLU A 29 56.06 9.77 -2.93
CA GLU A 29 57.43 9.43 -2.55
C GLU A 29 57.86 10.07 -1.25
N LYS A 30 57.70 11.39 -1.15
CA LYS A 30 58.28 12.21 -0.07
C LYS A 30 57.28 12.61 1.01
N GLY A 31 55.98 12.55 0.75
CA GLY A 31 54.92 12.97 1.67
C GLY A 31 54.74 12.09 2.89
N GLY A 32 54.18 12.66 3.95
CA GLY A 32 53.73 11.93 5.13
C GLY A 32 52.50 11.06 4.86
N ASP A 33 52.02 10.33 5.87
CA ASP A 33 50.86 9.42 5.70
C ASP A 33 49.55 10.19 5.37
N ALA A 34 49.42 11.45 5.87
CA ALA A 34 48.29 12.33 5.51
C ALA A 34 48.33 12.78 4.04
N ASP A 35 49.54 13.10 3.54
CA ASP A 35 49.71 13.55 2.16
C ASP A 35 49.48 12.36 1.19
N LYS A 36 49.96 11.17 1.54
CA LYS A 36 49.73 9.93 0.82
C LYS A 36 48.25 9.58 0.76
N PHE A 37 47.51 9.80 1.86
CA PHE A 37 46.08 9.59 1.89
C PHE A 37 45.33 10.51 0.92
N ARG A 38 45.71 11.84 0.93
CA ARG A 38 45.13 12.82 -0.01
C ARG A 38 45.44 12.46 -1.45
N SER A 39 46.71 12.19 -1.76
CA SER A 39 47.15 11.82 -3.11
C SER A 39 46.46 10.56 -3.62
N LEU A 40 46.31 9.54 -2.75
CA LEU A 40 45.62 8.31 -3.14
C LEU A 40 44.09 8.53 -3.37
N THR A 41 43.47 9.43 -2.55
CA THR A 41 42.07 9.81 -2.75
C THR A 41 41.88 10.53 -4.08
N GLU A 42 42.80 11.42 -4.43
CA GLU A 42 42.77 12.16 -5.69
C GLU A 42 43.00 11.25 -6.91
N ILE A 43 43.90 10.27 -6.82
CA ILE A 43 44.11 9.26 -7.84
C ILE A 43 42.82 8.42 -8.03
N ILE A 44 42.16 8.00 -6.96
CA ILE A 44 40.91 7.25 -7.02
C ILE A 44 39.82 8.08 -7.70
N ARG A 45 39.68 9.36 -7.34
CA ARG A 45 38.73 10.26 -8.00
C ARG A 45 39.01 10.40 -9.50
N GLY A 46 40.30 10.60 -9.85
CA GLY A 46 40.70 10.68 -11.25
C GLY A 46 40.41 9.39 -12.02
N LEU A 47 40.67 8.21 -11.44
CA LEU A 47 40.36 6.91 -12.06
C LEU A 47 38.85 6.72 -12.27
N LEU A 48 38.04 7.15 -11.28
CA LEU A 48 36.56 7.12 -11.41
C LEU A 48 36.07 8.12 -12.47
N GLY A 49 36.77 9.25 -12.63
CA GLY A 49 36.51 10.23 -13.70
C GLY A 49 37.03 9.80 -15.10
N GLY A 50 37.55 8.57 -15.23
CA GLY A 50 38.06 8.05 -16.50
C GLY A 50 39.53 8.36 -16.82
N SER A 51 40.24 9.10 -15.96
CA SER A 51 41.67 9.38 -16.12
C SER A 51 42.49 8.11 -15.93
N LYS A 52 43.53 7.90 -16.76
CA LYS A 52 44.45 6.77 -16.65
C LYS A 52 45.78 7.20 -16.11
N TYR A 53 46.28 6.54 -15.06
CA TYR A 53 47.58 6.83 -14.39
C TYR A 53 48.48 5.59 -14.41
N PRO A 54 48.98 5.13 -15.56
CA PRO A 54 49.71 3.88 -15.65
C PRO A 54 51.05 3.90 -14.90
N SER A 55 51.71 5.07 -14.78
CA SER A 55 52.99 5.17 -14.11
C SER A 55 52.88 5.23 -12.60
N LEU A 56 51.69 5.55 -12.03
CA LEU A 56 51.51 5.69 -10.57
C LEU A 56 51.35 4.32 -9.87
N LEU A 57 50.98 3.26 -10.55
CA LEU A 57 50.79 1.92 -9.99
C LEU A 57 52.03 1.45 -9.21
N MET A 58 53.22 1.56 -9.82
CA MET A 58 54.48 1.17 -9.14
C MET A 58 54.83 2.04 -7.95
N HIS A 59 54.48 3.36 -7.99
CA HIS A 59 54.73 4.27 -6.87
C HIS A 59 53.78 3.93 -5.69
N VAL A 60 52.52 3.61 -5.97
CA VAL A 60 51.57 3.17 -4.95
C VAL A 60 52.04 1.85 -4.31
N ILE A 61 52.45 0.88 -5.11
CA ILE A 61 52.94 -0.43 -4.62
C ILE A 61 54.22 -0.22 -3.75
N ARG A 62 55.15 0.65 -4.15
CA ARG A 62 56.42 0.81 -3.49
C ARG A 62 56.33 1.65 -2.21
N PHE A 63 55.54 2.73 -2.19
CA PHE A 63 55.57 3.74 -1.13
C PHE A 63 54.33 3.76 -0.25
N ILE A 64 53.18 3.26 -0.71
CA ILE A 64 51.93 3.23 0.06
C ILE A 64 51.60 1.83 0.59
N LEU A 65 51.73 0.80 -0.21
CA LEU A 65 51.35 -0.57 0.17
C LEU A 65 52.05 -1.08 1.45
N PRO A 66 53.36 -0.77 1.73
CA PRO A 66 54.04 -1.24 2.94
C PRO A 66 53.64 -0.45 4.20
N ARG A 67 52.84 0.61 4.09
CA ARG A 67 52.43 1.41 5.25
C ARG A 67 51.45 0.69 6.15
N LYS A 68 51.50 0.98 7.46
CA LYS A 68 50.67 0.33 8.48
C LYS A 68 49.43 1.12 8.86
N ASP A 69 49.25 2.31 8.30
CA ASP A 69 48.08 3.16 8.62
C ASP A 69 46.78 2.48 8.12
N LYS A 70 45.80 2.41 9.02
CA LYS A 70 44.51 1.71 8.78
C LYS A 70 43.69 2.40 7.70
N ASN A 71 43.70 3.71 7.62
CA ASN A 71 42.94 4.49 6.66
C ASN A 71 43.53 4.33 5.26
N LEU A 72 44.86 4.41 5.16
CA LEU A 72 45.56 4.13 3.91
C LEU A 72 45.29 2.71 3.40
N LYS A 73 45.27 1.72 4.28
CA LYS A 73 44.97 0.33 3.86
C LYS A 73 43.55 0.16 3.34
N LYS A 74 42.57 0.80 3.97
CA LYS A 74 41.19 0.77 3.45
C LYS A 74 41.12 1.42 2.05
N LEU A 75 41.75 2.53 1.87
CA LEU A 75 41.76 3.27 0.62
C LEU A 75 42.51 2.49 -0.48
N LEU A 76 43.61 1.79 -0.11
CA LEU A 76 44.33 0.88 -1.02
C LEU A 76 43.46 -0.24 -1.57
N LEU A 77 42.61 -0.85 -0.73
CA LEU A 77 41.70 -1.88 -1.21
C LEU A 77 40.73 -1.34 -2.28
N ILE A 78 40.22 -0.10 -2.09
CA ILE A 78 39.40 0.57 -3.08
C ILE A 78 40.20 0.87 -4.36
N TYR A 79 41.43 1.36 -4.21
CA TYR A 79 42.33 1.61 -5.34
C TYR A 79 42.55 0.34 -6.18
N PHE A 80 42.92 -0.78 -5.53
CA PHE A 80 43.14 -2.06 -6.20
C PHE A 80 41.85 -2.69 -6.77
N GLU A 81 40.68 -2.27 -6.30
CA GLU A 81 39.42 -2.68 -6.91
C GLU A 81 39.22 -2.01 -8.27
N ILE A 82 39.55 -0.70 -8.38
CA ILE A 82 39.27 0.15 -9.54
C ILE A 82 40.39 0.13 -10.57
N VAL A 83 41.66 0.06 -10.14
CA VAL A 83 42.81 0.15 -11.04
C VAL A 83 42.81 -0.95 -12.09
N PRO A 84 43.11 -0.64 -13.36
CA PRO A 84 43.27 -1.66 -14.39
C PRO A 84 44.39 -2.63 -14.03
N LYS A 85 44.10 -3.93 -14.00
CA LYS A 85 45.04 -4.99 -13.61
C LYS A 85 45.63 -5.70 -14.80
N ARG A 86 45.01 -5.55 -15.99
CA ARG A 86 45.42 -6.14 -17.24
C ARG A 86 45.94 -5.07 -18.21
N SER A 87 46.90 -5.44 -19.04
CA SER A 87 47.31 -4.65 -20.19
C SER A 87 46.26 -4.66 -21.27
N ASP A 88 46.33 -3.76 -22.21
CA ASP A 88 45.46 -3.73 -23.43
C ASP A 88 45.49 -5.05 -24.22
N ASP A 89 46.59 -5.84 -24.10
CA ASP A 89 46.73 -7.20 -24.64
C ASP A 89 46.02 -8.28 -23.82
N GLY A 90 45.30 -7.94 -22.79
CA GLY A 90 44.57 -8.88 -21.92
C GLY A 90 45.44 -9.65 -20.88
N LYS A 91 46.75 -9.45 -20.88
CA LYS A 91 47.70 -10.10 -19.96
C LYS A 91 47.78 -9.34 -18.63
N LEU A 92 47.95 -10.06 -17.53
CA LEU A 92 48.16 -9.49 -16.21
C LEU A 92 49.41 -8.61 -16.17
N LEU A 93 49.30 -7.44 -15.55
CA LEU A 93 50.45 -6.56 -15.37
C LEU A 93 51.49 -7.21 -14.42
N PRO A 94 52.80 -7.22 -14.80
CA PRO A 94 53.84 -7.85 -13.98
C PRO A 94 53.92 -7.29 -12.56
N GLN A 95 53.57 -6.00 -12.37
CA GLN A 95 53.57 -5.32 -11.07
C GLN A 95 52.54 -5.92 -10.08
N MET A 96 51.49 -6.57 -10.61
CA MET A 96 50.43 -7.19 -9.77
C MET A 96 50.92 -8.43 -9.01
N ILE A 97 52.03 -9.06 -9.45
CA ILE A 97 52.67 -10.17 -8.73
C ILE A 97 53.14 -9.71 -7.36
N LEU A 98 53.65 -8.47 -7.23
CA LEU A 98 54.10 -7.88 -5.95
C LEU A 98 52.89 -7.60 -5.02
N VAL A 99 51.75 -7.26 -5.61
CA VAL A 99 50.50 -7.07 -4.89
C VAL A 99 49.96 -8.38 -4.33
N CYS A 100 50.05 -9.49 -5.07
CA CYS A 100 49.69 -10.81 -4.58
C CYS A 100 50.46 -11.21 -3.32
N ASP A 101 51.76 -10.95 -3.28
CA ASP A 101 52.59 -11.28 -2.14
C ASP A 101 52.24 -10.44 -0.91
N ALA A 102 51.86 -9.19 -1.12
CA ALA A 102 51.35 -8.32 -0.05
C ALA A 102 50.01 -8.83 0.49
N PHE A 103 49.07 -9.23 -0.38
CA PHE A 103 47.78 -9.79 0.07
C PHE A 103 47.96 -11.12 0.80
N ARG A 104 48.91 -11.96 0.41
CA ARG A 104 49.23 -13.18 1.17
C ARG A 104 49.65 -12.85 2.59
N LYS A 105 50.56 -11.86 2.78
CA LYS A 105 50.95 -11.40 4.11
C LYS A 105 49.80 -10.80 4.91
N GLU A 106 48.86 -10.13 4.27
CA GLU A 106 47.69 -9.60 4.92
C GLU A 106 46.68 -10.69 5.31
N LEU A 107 46.55 -11.79 4.55
CA LEU A 107 45.77 -12.97 4.91
C LEU A 107 46.34 -13.71 6.12
N GLU A 108 47.63 -13.57 6.39
CA GLU A 108 48.33 -14.15 7.54
C GLU A 108 48.52 -13.14 8.70
N HIS A 109 48.02 -11.93 8.55
CA HIS A 109 48.19 -10.86 9.54
C HIS A 109 47.58 -11.21 10.91
N PRO A 110 48.24 -10.87 12.06
CA PRO A 110 47.69 -11.17 13.37
C PRO A 110 46.35 -10.49 13.69
N ASN A 111 46.06 -9.35 13.05
CA ASN A 111 44.81 -8.65 13.23
C ASN A 111 43.71 -9.22 12.32
N GLU A 112 42.65 -9.77 12.93
CA GLU A 112 41.51 -10.39 12.26
C GLU A 112 40.75 -9.45 11.35
N TYR A 113 40.68 -8.16 11.66
CA TYR A 113 39.95 -7.17 10.83
C TYR A 113 40.67 -6.94 9.49
N ILE A 114 42.00 -6.95 9.48
CA ILE A 114 42.78 -6.84 8.25
C ILE A 114 42.55 -8.10 7.41
N ARG A 115 42.64 -9.28 7.99
CA ARG A 115 42.36 -10.55 7.30
C ARG A 115 40.96 -10.54 6.68
N GLY A 116 39.94 -10.17 7.47
CA GLY A 116 38.55 -10.14 6.99
C GLY A 116 38.29 -9.07 5.92
N ALA A 117 38.96 -7.92 5.99
CA ALA A 117 38.88 -6.89 4.97
C ALA A 117 39.50 -7.34 3.65
N THR A 118 40.69 -8.00 3.72
CA THR A 118 41.36 -8.58 2.54
C THR A 118 40.52 -9.69 1.93
N LEU A 119 39.96 -10.61 2.70
CA LEU A 119 39.06 -11.66 2.20
C LEU A 119 37.86 -11.08 1.45
N ARG A 120 37.21 -10.03 2.02
CA ARG A 120 36.09 -9.37 1.32
C ARG A 120 36.51 -8.67 0.03
N PHE A 121 37.70 -8.09 0.01
CA PHE A 121 38.24 -7.49 -1.20
C PHE A 121 38.52 -8.55 -2.27
N LEU A 122 39.11 -9.72 -1.92
CA LEU A 122 39.35 -10.80 -2.86
C LEU A 122 38.08 -11.32 -3.50
N CYS A 123 36.92 -11.26 -2.83
CA CYS A 123 35.62 -11.58 -3.41
C CYS A 123 35.26 -10.73 -4.64
N LYS A 124 35.78 -9.51 -4.74
CA LYS A 124 35.49 -8.57 -5.80
C LYS A 124 36.39 -8.72 -7.03
N LEU A 125 37.54 -9.35 -6.86
CA LEU A 125 38.49 -9.55 -7.97
C LEU A 125 37.91 -10.45 -9.06
N ARG A 126 38.28 -10.12 -10.31
CA ARG A 126 37.84 -10.80 -11.53
C ARG A 126 38.98 -11.48 -12.28
N GLU A 127 40.19 -11.43 -11.75
CA GLU A 127 41.40 -11.96 -12.37
C GLU A 127 41.77 -13.30 -11.74
N PRO A 128 41.61 -14.46 -12.42
CA PRO A 128 41.94 -15.78 -11.89
C PRO A 128 43.43 -15.88 -11.58
N ASP A 129 44.30 -15.30 -12.41
CA ASP A 129 45.75 -15.33 -12.28
C ASP A 129 46.24 -14.70 -10.95
N LEU A 130 45.49 -13.75 -10.39
CA LEU A 130 45.78 -13.13 -9.08
C LEU A 130 45.25 -13.97 -7.91
N LEU A 131 44.18 -14.71 -8.12
CA LEU A 131 43.52 -15.49 -7.06
C LEU A 131 44.18 -16.85 -6.85
N GLU A 132 44.66 -17.50 -7.92
CA GLU A 132 45.27 -18.83 -7.87
C GLU A 132 46.39 -18.98 -6.78
N PRO A 133 47.40 -18.08 -6.72
CA PRO A 133 48.43 -18.18 -5.69
C PRO A 133 47.97 -17.90 -4.25
N LEU A 134 46.76 -17.33 -4.09
CA LEU A 134 46.18 -16.96 -2.81
C LEU A 134 45.21 -18.04 -2.25
N MET A 135 44.80 -18.99 -3.07
CA MET A 135 43.78 -19.98 -2.71
C MET A 135 44.14 -20.77 -1.44
N THR A 136 45.39 -21.21 -1.31
CA THR A 136 45.86 -21.92 -0.11
C THR A 136 45.69 -21.08 1.15
N ALA A 137 46.14 -19.82 1.12
CA ALA A 137 46.02 -18.90 2.24
C ALA A 137 44.56 -18.56 2.57
N ILE A 138 43.65 -18.48 1.55
CA ILE A 138 42.21 -18.29 1.76
C ILE A 138 41.62 -19.50 2.48
N CYS A 139 41.93 -20.72 2.05
CA CYS A 139 41.47 -21.97 2.70
C CYS A 139 41.98 -22.12 4.14
N ASP A 140 43.22 -21.73 4.42
CA ASP A 140 43.76 -21.78 5.79
C ASP A 140 43.02 -20.85 6.75
N ASN A 141 42.47 -19.76 6.27
CA ASN A 141 41.61 -18.88 7.07
C ASN A 141 40.29 -19.51 7.53
N LEU A 142 39.84 -20.64 6.97
CA LEU A 142 38.72 -21.42 7.51
C LEU A 142 39.01 -21.97 8.90
N LYS A 143 40.30 -22.22 9.25
CA LYS A 143 40.74 -22.76 10.56
C LYS A 143 41.05 -21.68 11.59
N HIS A 144 40.80 -20.43 11.27
CA HIS A 144 41.14 -19.31 12.15
C HIS A 144 40.28 -19.30 13.43
N LYS A 145 40.83 -18.87 14.57
CA LYS A 145 40.13 -18.83 15.88
C LYS A 145 38.90 -17.96 15.88
N ASN A 146 38.98 -16.78 15.23
CA ASN A 146 37.91 -15.81 15.23
C ASN A 146 36.85 -16.12 14.16
N PRO A 147 35.53 -16.21 14.51
CA PRO A 147 34.46 -16.48 13.56
C PRO A 147 34.33 -15.42 12.47
N TYR A 148 34.70 -14.17 12.76
CA TYR A 148 34.70 -13.09 11.77
C TYR A 148 35.58 -13.41 10.55
N VAL A 149 36.75 -13.99 10.77
CA VAL A 149 37.65 -14.40 9.68
C VAL A 149 37.07 -15.61 8.94
N ARG A 150 36.62 -16.64 9.68
CA ARG A 150 36.08 -17.87 9.10
C ARG A 150 34.88 -17.58 8.18
N ARG A 151 33.91 -16.78 8.64
CA ARG A 151 32.73 -16.46 7.81
C ARG A 151 33.07 -15.70 6.53
N ASN A 152 34.08 -14.80 6.58
CA ASN A 152 34.56 -14.09 5.40
C ASN A 152 35.35 -15.02 4.46
N ALA A 153 36.10 -16.00 5.00
CA ALA A 153 36.78 -17.03 4.21
C ALA A 153 35.77 -17.91 3.43
N VAL A 154 34.70 -18.35 4.08
CA VAL A 154 33.63 -19.13 3.42
C VAL A 154 33.00 -18.34 2.27
N LEU A 155 32.66 -17.05 2.50
CA LEU A 155 32.11 -16.20 1.45
C LEU A 155 33.08 -15.96 0.32
N CYS A 156 34.39 -15.80 0.63
CA CYS A 156 35.42 -15.65 -0.37
C CYS A 156 35.52 -16.89 -1.26
N ILE A 157 35.58 -18.08 -0.67
CA ILE A 157 35.61 -19.36 -1.38
C ILE A 157 34.36 -19.50 -2.25
N TYR A 158 33.16 -19.21 -1.71
CA TYR A 158 31.92 -19.26 -2.46
C TYR A 158 31.94 -18.34 -3.69
N THR A 159 32.35 -17.07 -3.49
CA THR A 159 32.35 -16.07 -4.56
C THR A 159 33.39 -16.43 -5.66
N ILE A 160 34.54 -16.93 -5.26
CA ILE A 160 35.58 -17.38 -6.20
C ILE A 160 35.11 -18.62 -6.95
N TYR A 161 34.55 -19.62 -6.26
CA TYR A 161 34.01 -20.84 -6.87
C TYR A 161 32.91 -20.52 -7.88
N LYS A 162 31.99 -19.59 -7.54
CA LYS A 162 30.93 -19.16 -8.45
C LYS A 162 31.47 -18.51 -9.73
N LYS A 163 32.56 -17.75 -9.64
CA LYS A 163 33.18 -17.07 -10.79
C LYS A 163 34.13 -17.98 -11.58
N PHE A 164 34.91 -18.77 -10.84
CA PHE A 164 35.99 -19.60 -11.37
C PHE A 164 36.00 -20.99 -10.75
N PRO A 165 35.10 -21.90 -11.17
CA PRO A 165 35.02 -23.24 -10.60
C PRO A 165 36.32 -24.05 -10.75
N SER A 166 37.10 -23.74 -11.78
CA SER A 166 38.36 -24.43 -12.06
C SER A 166 39.49 -24.15 -11.07
N LEU A 167 39.44 -23.04 -10.30
CA LEU A 167 40.47 -22.67 -9.33
C LEU A 167 40.42 -23.54 -8.06
N LEU A 168 39.24 -24.00 -7.67
CA LEU A 168 39.04 -24.85 -6.50
C LEU A 168 37.89 -25.83 -6.75
N PRO A 169 38.08 -26.88 -7.56
CA PRO A 169 36.99 -27.81 -7.87
C PRO A 169 36.46 -28.54 -6.62
N ASP A 170 37.30 -28.73 -5.62
CA ASP A 170 36.96 -29.43 -4.36
C ASP A 170 36.30 -28.49 -3.32
N ALA A 171 35.96 -27.24 -3.68
CA ALA A 171 35.35 -26.28 -2.76
C ALA A 171 34.08 -26.81 -2.05
N PRO A 172 33.13 -27.47 -2.72
CA PRO A 172 31.96 -28.04 -2.07
C PRO A 172 32.30 -29.09 -1.00
N GLU A 173 33.32 -29.93 -1.21
CA GLU A 173 33.78 -30.96 -0.25
C GLU A 173 34.44 -30.36 0.97
N ILE A 174 35.31 -29.36 0.74
CA ILE A 174 35.97 -28.62 1.82
C ILE A 174 34.93 -27.93 2.70
N ILE A 175 33.93 -27.29 2.09
CA ILE A 175 32.89 -26.55 2.82
C ILE A 175 31.92 -27.52 3.52
N GLN A 176 31.60 -28.66 2.96
CA GLN A 176 30.80 -29.70 3.65
C GLN A 176 31.50 -30.18 4.92
N SER A 177 32.79 -30.54 4.82
CA SER A 177 33.59 -30.95 5.97
C SER A 177 33.72 -29.84 7.02
N TYR A 178 33.86 -28.61 6.58
CA TYR A 178 33.89 -27.44 7.45
C TYR A 178 32.55 -27.24 8.18
N LEU A 179 31.39 -27.34 7.47
CA LEU A 179 30.06 -27.20 8.04
C LEU A 179 29.76 -28.20 9.16
N GLU A 180 30.31 -29.42 9.06
CA GLU A 180 30.14 -30.47 10.07
C GLU A 180 30.85 -30.18 11.40
N GLN A 181 31.96 -29.43 11.33
CA GLN A 181 32.82 -29.12 12.49
C GLN A 181 32.56 -27.76 13.10
N GLU A 182 31.91 -26.87 12.36
CA GLU A 182 31.71 -25.45 12.76
C GLU A 182 30.64 -25.30 13.84
N SER A 183 30.93 -24.50 14.84
CA SER A 183 30.02 -24.17 15.96
C SER A 183 29.33 -22.84 15.79
N ASP A 184 29.96 -21.86 15.11
CA ASP A 184 29.40 -20.52 14.95
C ASP A 184 28.26 -20.48 13.90
N MET A 185 27.11 -19.93 14.30
CA MET A 185 25.91 -19.92 13.47
C MET A 185 26.06 -19.11 12.19
N SER A 186 26.80 -17.99 12.22
CA SER A 186 27.05 -17.16 11.03
C SER A 186 27.94 -17.88 10.01
N CYS A 187 28.93 -18.62 10.50
CA CYS A 187 29.80 -19.42 9.66
C CYS A 187 29.04 -20.60 9.04
N ARG A 188 28.24 -21.29 9.86
CA ARG A 188 27.37 -22.41 9.40
C ARG A 188 26.37 -21.91 8.33
N ARG A 189 25.76 -20.77 8.54
CA ARG A 189 24.86 -20.15 7.54
C ARG A 189 25.56 -19.96 6.21
N ASN A 190 26.75 -19.33 6.22
CA ASN A 190 27.48 -19.02 4.99
C ASN A 190 27.93 -20.32 4.28
N ALA A 191 28.38 -21.30 5.03
CA ALA A 191 28.77 -22.62 4.49
C ALA A 191 27.57 -23.35 3.87
N PHE A 192 26.44 -23.38 4.58
CA PHE A 192 25.21 -24.00 4.08
C PHE A 192 24.65 -23.28 2.87
N MET A 193 24.69 -21.92 2.86
CA MET A 193 24.33 -21.11 1.71
C MET A 193 25.19 -21.46 0.49
N MET A 194 26.49 -21.55 0.66
CA MET A 194 27.38 -21.98 -0.44
C MET A 194 26.96 -23.34 -1.00
N LEU A 195 26.75 -24.33 -0.13
CA LEU A 195 26.33 -25.67 -0.59
C LEU A 195 24.96 -25.63 -1.29
N THR A 196 24.02 -24.86 -0.77
CA THR A 196 22.67 -24.73 -1.37
C THR A 196 22.73 -24.22 -2.81
N TYR A 197 23.61 -23.27 -3.11
CA TYR A 197 23.71 -22.65 -4.43
C TYR A 197 24.76 -23.28 -5.34
N ALA A 198 25.83 -23.84 -4.79
CA ALA A 198 26.93 -24.42 -5.56
C ALA A 198 26.79 -25.94 -5.76
N ALA A 199 26.28 -26.65 -4.77
CA ALA A 199 26.13 -28.10 -4.77
C ALA A 199 24.85 -28.50 -3.99
N PRO A 200 23.65 -28.27 -4.54
CA PRO A 200 22.38 -28.49 -3.87
C PRO A 200 22.17 -29.95 -3.44
N GLU A 201 22.74 -30.89 -4.17
CA GLU A 201 22.69 -32.32 -3.80
C GLU A 201 23.38 -32.60 -2.47
N ARG A 202 24.58 -32.04 -2.25
CA ARG A 202 25.32 -32.17 -0.99
C ARG A 202 24.63 -31.44 0.16
N ALA A 203 24.06 -30.27 -0.10
CA ALA A 203 23.24 -29.57 0.88
C ALA A 203 22.03 -30.41 1.31
N LEU A 204 21.39 -31.07 0.36
CA LEU A 204 20.25 -31.96 0.61
C LEU A 204 20.64 -33.19 1.40
N GLU A 205 21.79 -33.82 1.08
CA GLU A 205 22.34 -34.96 1.83
C GLU A 205 22.63 -34.58 3.28
N TYR A 206 23.29 -33.44 3.50
CA TYR A 206 23.55 -32.90 4.84
C TYR A 206 22.27 -32.71 5.64
N VAL A 207 21.24 -32.14 5.02
CA VAL A 207 19.94 -31.92 5.66
C VAL A 207 19.23 -33.22 5.93
N THR A 208 19.20 -34.14 4.96
CA THR A 208 18.49 -35.43 5.10
C THR A 208 19.05 -36.28 6.23
N SER A 209 20.37 -36.26 6.44
CA SER A 209 21.02 -36.96 7.56
C SER A 209 20.66 -36.37 8.93
N ARG A 210 20.24 -35.08 9.01
CA ARG A 210 20.00 -34.36 10.27
C ARG A 210 18.57 -33.84 10.44
N LEU A 211 17.60 -34.41 9.71
CA LEU A 211 16.18 -33.99 9.78
C LEU A 211 15.62 -34.02 11.21
N HIS A 212 16.10 -34.91 12.09
CA HIS A 212 15.67 -35.00 13.48
C HIS A 212 16.21 -33.91 14.39
N GLU A 213 17.23 -33.15 13.94
CA GLU A 213 17.88 -32.09 14.72
C GLU A 213 17.48 -30.67 14.27
N ILE A 214 16.56 -30.51 13.31
CA ILE A 214 16.22 -29.24 12.71
C ILE A 214 15.75 -28.20 13.75
N GLN A 215 15.06 -28.64 14.80
CA GLN A 215 14.63 -27.76 15.89
C GLN A 215 15.80 -27.18 16.71
N LYS A 216 16.96 -27.85 16.68
CA LYS A 216 18.17 -27.38 17.35
C LYS A 216 19.00 -26.43 16.51
N PHE A 217 18.68 -26.30 15.23
CA PHE A 217 19.32 -25.31 14.36
C PHE A 217 18.95 -23.90 14.79
N GLY A 218 19.90 -22.98 14.71
CA GLY A 218 19.58 -21.56 14.90
C GLY A 218 18.62 -21.04 13.82
N ASP A 219 17.85 -19.99 14.13
CA ASP A 219 16.79 -19.44 13.30
C ASP A 219 17.22 -19.21 11.85
N ILE A 220 18.42 -18.67 11.65
CA ILE A 220 18.96 -18.37 10.31
C ILE A 220 19.19 -19.65 9.49
N LEU A 221 19.68 -20.71 10.14
CA LEU A 221 19.91 -21.98 9.46
C LEU A 221 18.60 -22.69 9.15
N GLN A 222 17.60 -22.53 10.03
CA GLN A 222 16.23 -23.02 9.78
C GLN A 222 15.61 -22.34 8.56
N LEU A 223 15.78 -21.00 8.40
CA LEU A 223 15.33 -20.28 7.21
C LEU A 223 16.00 -20.80 5.93
N MET A 224 17.31 -20.98 5.96
CA MET A 224 18.05 -21.55 4.83
C MET A 224 17.61 -22.97 4.49
N PHE A 225 17.28 -23.78 5.50
CA PHE A 225 16.70 -25.09 5.31
C PHE A 225 15.34 -25.03 4.61
N VAL A 226 14.44 -24.14 5.08
CA VAL A 226 13.13 -23.95 4.47
C VAL A 226 13.25 -23.51 3.00
N GLU A 227 14.18 -22.60 2.70
CA GLU A 227 14.47 -22.16 1.32
C GLU A 227 14.96 -23.32 0.44
N LEU A 228 15.89 -24.14 0.93
CA LEU A 228 16.37 -25.31 0.20
C LEU A 228 15.22 -26.28 -0.11
N VAL A 229 14.40 -26.60 0.90
CA VAL A 229 13.25 -27.50 0.75
C VAL A 229 12.28 -26.94 -0.28
N TYR A 230 11.97 -25.63 -0.21
CA TYR A 230 11.10 -24.98 -1.18
C TYR A 230 11.61 -25.13 -2.62
N LYS A 231 12.89 -24.86 -2.87
CA LYS A 231 13.53 -24.99 -4.20
C LYS A 231 13.53 -26.44 -4.70
N VAL A 232 13.95 -27.38 -3.86
CA VAL A 232 14.02 -28.80 -4.23
C VAL A 232 12.64 -29.39 -4.52
N CYS A 233 11.65 -29.09 -3.66
CA CYS A 233 10.32 -29.64 -3.80
C CYS A 233 9.51 -29.01 -4.94
N ARG A 234 9.89 -27.80 -5.40
CA ARG A 234 9.34 -27.20 -6.61
C ARG A 234 9.83 -27.94 -7.85
N GLY A 235 11.12 -28.29 -7.91
CA GLY A 235 11.71 -29.05 -9.02
C GLY A 235 11.37 -30.55 -9.01
N CYS A 236 11.28 -31.17 -7.83
CA CYS A 236 11.09 -32.62 -7.67
C CYS A 236 9.91 -32.94 -6.73
N PRO A 237 8.68 -33.05 -7.24
CA PRO A 237 7.50 -33.33 -6.42
C PRO A 237 7.56 -34.62 -5.60
N ALA A 238 8.27 -35.64 -6.08
CA ALA A 238 8.40 -36.93 -5.39
C ALA A 238 9.07 -36.84 -4.00
N ARG A 239 9.90 -35.82 -3.78
CA ARG A 239 10.60 -35.61 -2.50
C ARG A 239 9.77 -34.86 -1.45
N ARG A 240 8.58 -34.36 -1.79
CA ARG A 240 7.73 -33.55 -0.88
C ARG A 240 7.40 -34.28 0.42
N VAL A 241 7.09 -35.58 0.33
CA VAL A 241 6.60 -36.39 1.47
C VAL A 241 7.61 -36.42 2.63
N SER A 242 8.92 -36.50 2.33
CA SER A 242 9.97 -36.56 3.35
C SER A 242 10.13 -35.27 4.15
N PHE A 243 9.75 -34.11 3.58
CA PHE A 243 9.93 -32.81 4.20
C PHE A 243 8.66 -32.25 4.89
N ILE A 244 7.47 -32.84 4.66
CA ILE A 244 6.23 -32.38 5.29
C ILE A 244 6.34 -32.34 6.81
N ARG A 245 6.79 -33.43 7.43
CA ARG A 245 6.89 -33.53 8.88
C ARG A 245 7.92 -32.56 9.48
N PRO A 246 9.15 -32.44 8.96
CA PRO A 246 10.12 -31.44 9.42
C PRO A 246 9.64 -30.00 9.31
N ILE A 247 9.05 -29.62 8.18
CA ILE A 247 8.50 -28.26 8.00
C ILE A 247 7.32 -28.01 8.94
N TYR A 248 6.43 -29.01 9.13
CA TYR A 248 5.33 -28.90 10.10
C TYR A 248 5.86 -28.65 11.54
N GLN A 249 6.96 -29.28 11.94
CA GLN A 249 7.59 -29.05 13.23
C GLN A 249 8.13 -27.60 13.38
N LEU A 250 8.56 -26.97 12.29
CA LEU A 250 9.03 -25.58 12.30
C LEU A 250 7.92 -24.55 12.49
N LEU A 251 6.65 -24.93 12.35
CA LEU A 251 5.53 -24.05 12.73
C LEU A 251 5.54 -23.71 14.23
N SER A 252 6.19 -24.52 15.06
CA SER A 252 6.38 -24.27 16.50
C SER A 252 7.73 -23.64 16.86
N ALA A 253 8.51 -23.18 15.86
CA ALA A 253 9.80 -22.54 16.08
C ALA A 253 9.67 -21.25 16.94
N SER A 254 10.78 -20.80 17.51
CA SER A 254 10.80 -19.55 18.30
C SER A 254 10.68 -18.30 17.46
N SER A 255 11.31 -18.30 16.28
CA SER A 255 11.39 -17.15 15.38
C SER A 255 10.11 -16.97 14.57
N PRO A 256 9.51 -15.76 14.53
CA PRO A 256 8.37 -15.43 13.70
C PRO A 256 8.63 -15.65 12.21
N ALA A 257 9.82 -15.26 11.73
CA ALA A 257 10.22 -15.41 10.33
C ALA A 257 10.27 -16.89 9.91
N VAL A 258 10.79 -17.77 10.77
CA VAL A 258 10.82 -19.21 10.50
C VAL A 258 9.40 -19.78 10.42
N LYS A 259 8.52 -19.40 11.35
CA LYS A 259 7.11 -19.83 11.33
C LYS A 259 6.41 -19.43 10.03
N PHE A 260 6.60 -18.17 9.63
CA PHE A 260 6.00 -17.62 8.43
C PHE A 260 6.46 -18.35 7.16
N GLU A 261 7.78 -18.49 6.96
CA GLU A 261 8.35 -19.17 5.79
C GLU A 261 8.08 -20.69 5.80
N ALA A 262 8.06 -21.32 6.98
CA ALA A 262 7.66 -22.72 7.10
C ALA A 262 6.19 -22.91 6.73
N GLY A 263 5.30 -22.02 7.15
CA GLY A 263 3.89 -22.04 6.76
C GLY A 263 3.70 -21.90 5.26
N LYS A 264 4.37 -20.93 4.63
CA LYS A 264 4.38 -20.71 3.19
C LYS A 264 4.85 -21.97 2.42
N THR A 265 5.96 -22.55 2.87
CA THR A 265 6.54 -23.76 2.26
C THR A 265 5.64 -24.96 2.45
N LEU A 266 5.03 -25.14 3.62
CA LEU A 266 4.12 -26.27 3.89
C LEU A 266 2.92 -26.29 2.94
N LEU A 267 2.36 -25.12 2.60
CA LEU A 267 1.26 -24.99 1.65
C LEU A 267 1.66 -25.39 0.21
N VAL A 268 2.94 -25.24 -0.14
CA VAL A 268 3.46 -25.73 -1.42
C VAL A 268 3.68 -27.23 -1.41
N LEU A 269 4.04 -27.78 -0.24
CA LEU A 269 4.30 -29.22 -0.10
C LEU A 269 3.01 -30.04 -0.08
N THR A 270 1.95 -29.57 0.58
CA THR A 270 0.71 -30.32 0.78
C THR A 270 -0.52 -29.40 0.84
N SER A 271 -1.61 -29.89 0.28
CA SER A 271 -2.94 -29.29 0.38
C SER A 271 -3.84 -29.97 1.43
N ALA A 272 -3.28 -30.81 2.31
CA ALA A 272 -4.05 -31.51 3.34
C ALA A 272 -4.74 -30.51 4.29
N PRO A 273 -6.05 -30.68 4.60
CA PRO A 273 -6.80 -29.75 5.44
C PRO A 273 -6.16 -29.51 6.82
N THR A 274 -5.58 -30.57 7.40
CA THR A 274 -4.88 -30.48 8.70
C THR A 274 -3.65 -29.56 8.65
N ALA A 275 -2.90 -29.59 7.56
CA ALA A 275 -1.74 -28.71 7.38
C ALA A 275 -2.19 -27.27 7.17
N VAL A 276 -3.21 -27.05 6.35
CA VAL A 276 -3.79 -25.73 6.09
C VAL A 276 -4.32 -25.11 7.38
N THR A 277 -5.05 -25.87 8.19
CA THR A 277 -5.54 -25.43 9.51
C THR A 277 -4.40 -25.05 10.45
N ALA A 278 -3.34 -25.85 10.49
CA ALA A 278 -2.17 -25.55 11.32
C ALA A 278 -1.46 -24.26 10.87
N VAL A 279 -1.31 -24.07 9.56
CA VAL A 279 -0.72 -22.84 9.01
C VAL A 279 -1.60 -21.63 9.32
N ALA A 280 -2.92 -21.71 9.08
CA ALA A 280 -3.84 -20.62 9.40
C ALA A 280 -3.74 -20.23 10.88
N LYS A 281 -3.73 -21.22 11.80
CA LYS A 281 -3.56 -20.98 13.23
C LYS A 281 -2.23 -20.30 13.56
N THR A 282 -1.14 -20.75 12.94
CA THR A 282 0.18 -20.15 13.15
C THR A 282 0.25 -18.72 12.64
N LEU A 283 -0.34 -18.42 11.48
CA LEU A 283 -0.43 -17.06 10.95
C LEU A 283 -1.26 -16.15 11.87
N MET A 284 -2.36 -16.65 12.41
CA MET A 284 -3.17 -15.91 13.39
C MET A 284 -2.39 -15.62 14.68
N GLU A 285 -1.63 -16.60 15.20
CA GLU A 285 -0.74 -16.35 16.33
C GLU A 285 0.30 -15.28 16.06
N LEU A 286 0.87 -15.24 14.85
CA LEU A 286 1.84 -14.22 14.45
C LEU A 286 1.21 -12.82 14.47
N ILE A 287 0.01 -12.63 13.93
CA ILE A 287 -0.70 -11.34 13.96
C ILE A 287 -0.89 -10.85 15.40
N TYR A 288 -1.14 -11.77 16.33
CA TYR A 288 -1.32 -11.43 17.75
C TYR A 288 -0.04 -11.04 18.46
N ARG A 289 1.05 -11.75 18.19
CA ARG A 289 2.31 -11.60 18.92
C ARG A 289 3.17 -10.45 18.42
N GLU A 290 3.10 -10.20 17.12
CA GLU A 290 3.92 -9.17 16.50
C GLU A 290 3.37 -7.77 16.81
N SER A 291 4.27 -6.85 17.13
CA SER A 291 3.94 -5.44 17.36
C SER A 291 4.00 -4.61 16.08
N ASP A 292 4.82 -4.99 15.11
CA ASP A 292 5.01 -4.27 13.85
C ASP A 292 3.79 -4.41 12.93
N ASN A 293 3.19 -3.30 12.56
CA ASN A 293 2.02 -3.25 11.69
C ASN A 293 2.33 -3.72 10.25
N ASN A 294 3.55 -3.48 9.75
CA ASN A 294 3.95 -3.98 8.42
C ASN A 294 3.99 -5.51 8.39
N VAL A 295 4.53 -6.13 9.45
CA VAL A 295 4.52 -7.59 9.59
C VAL A 295 3.08 -8.12 9.63
N LYS A 296 2.19 -7.47 10.40
CA LYS A 296 0.75 -7.83 10.42
C LYS A 296 0.11 -7.75 9.05
N LEU A 297 0.38 -6.69 8.27
CA LEU A 297 -0.15 -6.53 6.92
C LEU A 297 0.34 -7.63 5.96
N VAL A 298 1.62 -8.01 6.04
CA VAL A 298 2.19 -9.11 5.25
C VAL A 298 1.52 -10.43 5.61
N VAL A 299 1.38 -10.73 6.90
CA VAL A 299 0.75 -11.98 7.38
C VAL A 299 -0.73 -12.02 7.00
N LEU A 300 -1.47 -10.89 7.13
CA LEU A 300 -2.86 -10.76 6.71
C LEU A 300 -3.02 -10.98 5.20
N SER A 301 -2.10 -10.46 4.39
CA SER A 301 -2.11 -10.67 2.93
C SER A 301 -1.95 -12.16 2.59
N ARG A 302 -1.09 -12.85 3.32
CA ARG A 302 -0.89 -14.29 3.14
C ARG A 302 -2.10 -15.11 3.61
N LEU A 303 -2.76 -14.67 4.68
CA LEU A 303 -4.00 -15.27 5.17
C LEU A 303 -5.14 -15.10 4.15
N GLU A 304 -5.24 -13.94 3.52
CA GLU A 304 -6.21 -13.66 2.46
C GLU A 304 -5.97 -14.55 1.23
N ALA A 305 -4.70 -14.68 0.80
CA ALA A 305 -4.32 -15.58 -0.29
C ALA A 305 -4.64 -17.05 0.04
N LEU A 306 -4.39 -17.49 1.27
CA LEU A 306 -4.73 -18.84 1.72
C LEU A 306 -6.24 -19.11 1.62
N ARG A 307 -7.07 -18.13 1.97
CA ARG A 307 -8.51 -18.24 1.87
C ARG A 307 -9.00 -18.34 0.42
N SER A 308 -8.38 -17.60 -0.51
CA SER A 308 -8.75 -17.60 -1.93
C SER A 308 -8.45 -18.94 -2.63
N LEU A 309 -7.60 -19.79 -2.05
CA LEU A 309 -7.37 -21.15 -2.54
C LEU A 309 -8.62 -22.00 -2.31
N ALA A 310 -9.16 -22.53 -3.39
CA ALA A 310 -10.42 -23.28 -3.40
C ALA A 310 -10.44 -24.45 -2.39
N GLY A 311 -11.49 -24.56 -1.60
CA GLY A 311 -11.76 -25.68 -0.68
C GLY A 311 -11.37 -25.46 0.78
N HIS A 312 -10.85 -24.29 1.17
CA HIS A 312 -10.38 -24.04 2.54
C HIS A 312 -11.18 -22.99 3.32
N SER A 313 -12.36 -22.60 2.84
CA SER A 313 -13.22 -21.61 3.53
C SER A 313 -13.60 -22.03 4.96
N SER A 314 -13.88 -23.33 5.17
CA SER A 314 -14.27 -23.87 6.48
C SER A 314 -13.18 -23.76 7.56
N VAL A 315 -11.92 -23.65 7.17
CA VAL A 315 -10.79 -23.50 8.12
C VAL A 315 -10.87 -22.20 8.93
N PHE A 316 -11.42 -21.14 8.31
CA PHE A 316 -11.50 -19.81 8.92
C PHE A 316 -12.75 -19.58 9.77
N GLU A 317 -13.77 -20.45 9.62
CA GLU A 317 -15.06 -20.31 10.28
C GLU A 317 -14.96 -20.28 11.81
N GLY A 318 -14.11 -21.15 12.37
CA GLY A 318 -13.87 -21.21 13.82
C GLY A 318 -12.91 -20.15 14.36
N GLN A 319 -12.20 -19.39 13.49
CA GLN A 319 -11.15 -18.46 13.91
C GLN A 319 -11.49 -17.00 13.66
N ILE A 320 -12.70 -16.70 13.17
CA ILE A 320 -13.12 -15.34 12.83
C ILE A 320 -13.11 -14.40 14.03
N MET A 321 -13.47 -14.87 15.21
CA MET A 321 -13.48 -14.06 16.42
C MET A 321 -12.07 -13.68 16.87
N ASP A 322 -11.11 -14.57 16.66
CA ASP A 322 -9.70 -14.27 16.91
C ASP A 322 -9.18 -13.23 15.91
N LEU A 323 -9.55 -13.32 14.63
CA LEU A 323 -9.23 -12.30 13.65
C LEU A 323 -9.79 -10.92 14.01
N LEU A 324 -11.06 -10.85 14.45
CA LEU A 324 -11.71 -9.60 14.83
C LEU A 324 -11.07 -8.94 16.06
N ARG A 325 -10.45 -9.69 16.97
CA ARG A 325 -9.70 -9.10 18.10
C ARG A 325 -8.51 -8.25 17.62
N CYS A 326 -7.99 -8.49 16.43
CA CYS A 326 -6.91 -7.68 15.84
C CYS A 326 -7.35 -6.25 15.48
N LEU A 327 -8.66 -5.94 15.53
CA LEU A 327 -9.18 -4.57 15.39
C LEU A 327 -8.74 -3.63 16.52
N CYS A 328 -8.20 -4.16 17.63
CA CYS A 328 -7.56 -3.35 18.67
C CYS A 328 -6.27 -2.66 18.24
N SER A 329 -5.70 -2.99 17.06
CA SER A 329 -4.54 -2.29 16.51
C SER A 329 -4.87 -0.82 16.25
N SER A 330 -3.92 0.10 16.48
CA SER A 330 -4.10 1.52 16.19
C SER A 330 -4.05 1.84 14.68
N ASP A 331 -3.47 0.97 13.88
CA ASP A 331 -3.26 1.16 12.45
C ASP A 331 -4.55 0.93 11.65
N LEU A 332 -4.92 1.90 10.82
CA LEU A 332 -6.14 1.89 10.02
C LEU A 332 -6.10 0.85 8.90
N ASP A 333 -4.94 0.65 8.26
CA ASP A 333 -4.79 -0.30 7.16
C ASP A 333 -4.89 -1.74 7.64
N VAL A 334 -4.34 -2.02 8.85
CA VAL A 334 -4.52 -3.31 9.51
C VAL A 334 -6.00 -3.56 9.79
N ARG A 335 -6.72 -2.56 10.36
CA ARG A 335 -8.17 -2.66 10.63
C ARG A 335 -8.98 -2.90 9.36
N ARG A 336 -8.72 -2.13 8.29
CA ARG A 336 -9.39 -2.29 6.99
C ARG A 336 -9.19 -3.70 6.42
N LYS A 337 -7.95 -4.18 6.46
CA LYS A 337 -7.62 -5.51 5.95
C LYS A 337 -8.25 -6.62 6.76
N VAL A 338 -8.27 -6.51 8.08
CA VAL A 338 -8.97 -7.44 8.99
C VAL A 338 -10.47 -7.47 8.67
N LEU A 339 -11.12 -6.32 8.55
CA LEU A 339 -12.55 -6.23 8.19
C LEU A 339 -12.83 -6.82 6.80
N GLY A 340 -11.97 -6.56 5.82
CA GLY A 340 -12.07 -7.12 4.48
C GLY A 340 -11.98 -8.65 4.45
N ILE A 341 -11.07 -9.24 5.22
CA ILE A 341 -10.96 -10.70 5.35
C ILE A 341 -12.16 -11.26 6.14
N ALA A 342 -12.52 -10.63 7.26
CA ALA A 342 -13.62 -11.06 8.11
C ALA A 342 -14.96 -11.06 7.36
N SER A 343 -15.27 -10.00 6.59
CA SER A 343 -16.50 -9.90 5.80
C SER A 343 -16.72 -11.08 4.85
N ARG A 344 -15.63 -11.65 4.35
CA ARG A 344 -15.66 -12.82 3.45
C ARG A 344 -15.71 -14.15 4.17
N CYS A 345 -15.39 -14.21 5.47
CA CYS A 345 -15.40 -15.42 6.30
C CYS A 345 -16.68 -15.58 7.12
N ILE A 346 -17.60 -14.62 7.04
CA ILE A 346 -18.89 -14.65 7.73
C ILE A 346 -19.81 -15.66 7.08
N ILE A 347 -20.38 -16.54 7.89
CA ILE A 347 -21.39 -17.55 7.54
C ILE A 347 -22.61 -17.41 8.44
N SER A 348 -23.70 -18.12 8.10
CA SER A 348 -24.95 -18.09 8.87
C SER A 348 -24.81 -18.52 10.33
N GLU A 349 -23.81 -19.33 10.67
CA GLU A 349 -23.59 -19.82 12.03
C GLU A 349 -22.92 -18.79 12.95
N ASN A 350 -21.97 -18.02 12.41
CA ASN A 350 -21.18 -17.07 13.21
C ASN A 350 -21.66 -15.61 13.13
N ILE A 351 -22.61 -15.30 12.24
CA ILE A 351 -23.06 -13.92 11.97
C ILE A 351 -23.54 -13.18 13.23
N VAL A 352 -24.23 -13.84 14.12
CA VAL A 352 -24.82 -13.22 15.32
C VAL A 352 -23.71 -12.72 16.26
N GLU A 353 -22.68 -13.54 16.47
CA GLU A 353 -21.53 -13.19 17.32
C GLU A 353 -20.70 -12.07 16.69
N VAL A 354 -20.47 -12.15 15.38
CA VAL A 354 -19.73 -11.14 14.62
C VAL A 354 -20.44 -9.79 14.66
N VAL A 355 -21.76 -9.77 14.43
CA VAL A 355 -22.55 -8.53 14.49
C VAL A 355 -22.55 -7.94 15.89
N ALA A 356 -22.66 -8.77 16.93
CA ALA A 356 -22.58 -8.31 18.31
C ALA A 356 -21.22 -7.67 18.63
N PHE A 357 -20.15 -8.26 18.13
CA PHE A 357 -18.79 -7.72 18.27
C PHE A 357 -18.62 -6.39 17.50
N LEU A 358 -18.99 -6.35 16.22
CA LEU A 358 -18.88 -5.15 15.38
C LEU A 358 -19.75 -4.00 15.93
N ARG A 359 -20.94 -4.32 16.45
CA ARG A 359 -21.80 -3.35 17.15
C ARG A 359 -21.09 -2.73 18.34
N LYS A 360 -20.43 -3.55 19.17
CA LYS A 360 -19.66 -3.06 20.32
C LYS A 360 -18.50 -2.16 19.89
N GLU A 361 -17.80 -2.54 18.83
CA GLU A 361 -16.71 -1.73 18.28
C GLU A 361 -17.24 -0.39 17.72
N LEU A 362 -18.36 -0.40 16.99
CA LEU A 362 -18.97 0.82 16.47
C LEU A 362 -19.40 1.77 17.60
N LEU A 363 -20.00 1.26 18.69
CA LEU A 363 -20.38 2.08 19.83
C LEU A 363 -19.16 2.70 20.54
N LYS A 364 -18.04 1.98 20.65
CA LYS A 364 -16.79 2.56 21.20
C LYS A 364 -16.30 3.75 20.39
N THR A 365 -16.45 3.73 19.06
CA THR A 365 -16.03 4.85 18.20
C THR A 365 -16.84 6.13 18.43
N HIS A 366 -18.01 6.04 19.06
CA HIS A 366 -18.81 7.20 19.45
C HIS A 366 -18.25 7.86 20.72
N ASP A 367 -17.77 7.06 21.67
CA ASP A 367 -17.33 7.55 22.98
C ASP A 367 -15.88 8.06 22.98
N GLU A 368 -15.03 7.59 22.05
CA GLU A 368 -13.62 7.93 21.96
C GLU A 368 -13.33 8.86 20.78
N VAL A 369 -12.82 10.06 21.08
CA VAL A 369 -12.49 11.11 20.09
C VAL A 369 -11.33 10.73 19.14
N ASP A 370 -10.52 9.74 19.55
CA ASP A 370 -9.30 9.34 18.84
C ASP A 370 -9.53 8.40 17.66
N PHE A 371 -10.75 7.92 17.44
CA PHE A 371 -11.03 7.06 16.28
C PHE A 371 -11.26 7.87 15.01
N SER A 372 -10.55 7.50 13.95
CA SER A 372 -10.74 8.14 12.65
C SER A 372 -12.14 7.83 12.07
N ASP A 373 -12.73 8.84 11.45
CA ASP A 373 -14.03 8.72 10.76
C ASP A 373 -14.00 7.63 9.66
N GLU A 374 -12.83 7.40 9.05
CA GLU A 374 -12.59 6.35 8.07
C GLU A 374 -12.74 4.92 8.64
N TYR A 375 -12.36 4.70 9.90
CA TYR A 375 -12.58 3.41 10.56
C TYR A 375 -14.06 3.17 10.78
N ARG A 376 -14.80 4.20 11.25
CA ARG A 376 -16.25 4.15 11.43
C ARG A 376 -16.95 3.83 10.11
N GLN A 377 -16.56 4.48 9.01
CA GLN A 377 -17.07 4.17 7.67
C GLN A 377 -16.84 2.68 7.30
N SER A 378 -15.65 2.16 7.57
CA SER A 378 -15.31 0.77 7.28
C SER A 378 -16.17 -0.22 8.08
N LEU A 379 -16.47 0.10 9.37
CA LEU A 379 -17.38 -0.67 10.21
C LEU A 379 -18.81 -0.62 9.66
N VAL A 380 -19.30 0.57 9.29
CA VAL A 380 -20.65 0.76 8.72
C VAL A 380 -20.79 -0.06 7.44
N ARG A 381 -19.81 0.01 6.51
CA ARG A 381 -19.82 -0.79 5.28
C ARG A 381 -19.85 -2.29 5.55
N THR A 382 -19.07 -2.73 6.53
CA THR A 382 -19.02 -4.15 6.90
C THR A 382 -20.35 -4.62 7.48
N LEU A 383 -20.95 -3.83 8.39
CA LEU A 383 -22.28 -4.13 8.96
C LEU A 383 -23.39 -4.12 7.92
N HIS A 384 -23.35 -3.15 6.99
CA HIS A 384 -24.27 -3.07 5.88
C HIS A 384 -24.17 -4.32 4.98
N GLY A 385 -22.95 -4.71 4.59
CA GLY A 385 -22.72 -5.94 3.83
C GLY A 385 -23.22 -7.19 4.56
N CYS A 386 -23.11 -7.24 5.89
CA CYS A 386 -23.69 -8.30 6.72
C CYS A 386 -25.23 -8.29 6.66
N ALA A 387 -25.86 -7.12 6.73
CA ALA A 387 -27.31 -7.00 6.69
C ALA A 387 -27.90 -7.47 5.35
N ILE A 388 -27.25 -7.07 4.23
CA ILE A 388 -27.71 -7.49 2.89
C ILE A 388 -27.52 -8.99 2.68
N ARG A 389 -26.37 -9.53 3.09
CA ARG A 389 -26.07 -10.95 2.90
C ARG A 389 -26.88 -11.88 3.80
N PHE A 390 -27.18 -11.42 5.01
CA PHE A 390 -27.91 -12.19 6.02
C PHE A 390 -29.14 -11.43 6.53
N PRO A 391 -30.29 -11.58 5.87
CA PRO A 391 -31.53 -10.84 6.22
C PRO A 391 -31.98 -11.00 7.67
N SER A 392 -31.60 -12.10 8.33
CA SER A 392 -31.96 -12.38 9.72
C SER A 392 -31.42 -11.36 10.74
N VAL A 393 -30.30 -10.73 10.44
CA VAL A 393 -29.67 -9.74 11.34
C VAL A 393 -29.99 -8.28 10.96
N ALA A 394 -30.60 -8.05 9.81
CA ALA A 394 -30.98 -6.72 9.34
C ALA A 394 -31.82 -5.92 10.35
N PRO A 395 -32.82 -6.50 11.08
CA PRO A 395 -33.60 -5.80 12.08
C PRO A 395 -32.77 -5.25 13.26
N GLN A 396 -31.59 -5.83 13.51
CA GLN A 396 -30.71 -5.38 14.58
C GLN A 396 -29.70 -4.32 14.10
N ILE A 397 -29.26 -4.43 12.85
CA ILE A 397 -28.22 -3.57 12.26
C ILE A 397 -28.80 -2.23 11.81
N VAL A 398 -29.90 -2.24 11.06
CA VAL A 398 -30.46 -1.03 10.43
C VAL A 398 -30.84 0.04 11.46
N PRO A 399 -31.54 -0.26 12.57
CA PRO A 399 -31.83 0.73 13.59
C PRO A 399 -30.58 1.28 14.29
N LEU A 400 -29.55 0.45 14.45
CA LEU A 400 -28.28 0.88 15.04
C LEU A 400 -27.55 1.88 14.12
N LEU A 401 -27.51 1.64 12.82
CA LEU A 401 -26.88 2.54 11.88
C LEU A 401 -27.57 3.91 11.86
N LEU A 402 -28.89 3.94 11.95
CA LEU A 402 -29.67 5.18 11.96
C LEU A 402 -29.35 6.10 13.17
N ASP A 403 -28.92 5.55 14.30
CA ASP A 403 -28.52 6.33 15.47
C ASP A 403 -27.28 7.22 15.21
N PHE A 404 -26.50 6.95 14.13
CA PHE A 404 -25.32 7.71 13.73
C PHE A 404 -25.56 8.80 12.67
N LEU A 405 -26.83 9.07 12.28
CA LEU A 405 -27.15 10.07 11.27
C LEU A 405 -26.99 11.53 11.73
N GLY A 406 -27.06 11.79 13.04
CA GLY A 406 -27.03 13.16 13.56
C GLY A 406 -25.67 13.84 13.51
N GLU A 407 -24.60 13.12 13.26
CA GLU A 407 -23.25 13.64 13.19
C GLU A 407 -22.94 14.18 11.79
N ALA A 408 -22.35 15.38 11.71
CA ALA A 408 -21.87 15.92 10.43
C ALA A 408 -20.52 15.29 10.06
N SER A 409 -20.52 14.04 9.61
CA SER A 409 -19.33 13.25 9.33
C SER A 409 -19.48 12.44 8.05
N ALA A 410 -18.35 12.02 7.47
CA ALA A 410 -18.38 11.15 6.30
C ALA A 410 -18.99 9.77 6.58
N SER A 411 -19.01 9.34 7.84
CA SER A 411 -19.69 8.11 8.26
C SER A 411 -21.22 8.23 8.16
N SER A 412 -21.81 9.41 8.41
CA SER A 412 -23.25 9.65 8.26
C SER A 412 -23.73 9.50 6.82
N ARG A 413 -22.90 9.92 5.86
CA ARG A 413 -23.16 9.70 4.43
C ARG A 413 -23.17 8.22 4.08
N GLU A 414 -22.24 7.45 4.59
CA GLU A 414 -22.21 6.00 4.38
C GLU A 414 -23.42 5.31 5.00
N VAL A 415 -23.85 5.75 6.16
CA VAL A 415 -25.07 5.24 6.83
C VAL A 415 -26.29 5.50 5.96
N ILE A 416 -26.51 6.72 5.47
CA ILE A 416 -27.73 7.02 4.69
C ILE A 416 -27.74 6.29 3.36
N PHE A 417 -26.58 6.09 2.72
CA PHE A 417 -26.47 5.26 1.52
C PHE A 417 -26.79 3.80 1.81
N SER A 418 -26.33 3.26 2.93
CA SER A 418 -26.67 1.92 3.39
C SER A 418 -28.17 1.77 3.67
N VAL A 419 -28.79 2.77 4.28
CA VAL A 419 -30.23 2.77 4.57
C VAL A 419 -31.06 2.86 3.29
N ARG A 420 -30.61 3.61 2.30
CA ARG A 420 -31.26 3.72 0.99
C ARG A 420 -31.34 2.37 0.26
N GLU A 421 -30.33 1.53 0.40
CA GLU A 421 -30.35 0.16 -0.11
C GLU A 421 -31.20 -0.76 0.77
N ALA A 422 -31.02 -0.67 2.10
CA ALA A 422 -31.73 -1.52 3.03
C ALA A 422 -33.26 -1.39 2.93
N ILE A 423 -33.78 -0.19 2.64
CA ILE A 423 -35.24 0.05 2.51
C ILE A 423 -35.85 -0.63 1.29
N VAL A 424 -35.03 -0.90 0.26
CA VAL A 424 -35.44 -1.69 -0.92
C VAL A 424 -35.50 -3.17 -0.57
N TYR A 425 -34.43 -3.68 0.04
CA TYR A 425 -34.30 -5.12 0.34
C TYR A 425 -35.17 -5.61 1.50
N PHE A 426 -35.51 -4.73 2.44
CA PHE A 426 -36.27 -5.09 3.65
C PHE A 426 -37.58 -4.30 3.77
N PRO A 427 -38.62 -4.63 2.99
CA PRO A 427 -39.90 -3.91 3.03
C PRO A 427 -40.53 -3.87 4.43
N ALA A 428 -40.34 -4.93 5.24
CA ALA A 428 -40.86 -5.00 6.60
C ALA A 428 -40.26 -3.93 7.56
N LEU A 429 -39.07 -3.42 7.23
CA LEU A 429 -38.40 -2.41 8.07
C LEU A 429 -38.70 -0.96 7.63
N ARG A 430 -39.39 -0.74 6.49
CA ARG A 430 -39.66 0.59 5.92
C ARG A 430 -40.27 1.56 6.95
N LYS A 431 -41.31 1.12 7.64
CA LYS A 431 -41.99 1.94 8.64
C LYS A 431 -41.06 2.36 9.79
N SER A 432 -40.33 1.42 10.33
CA SER A 432 -39.36 1.70 11.42
C SER A 432 -38.21 2.60 10.96
N ILE A 433 -37.74 2.45 9.73
CA ILE A 433 -36.72 3.32 9.13
C ILE A 433 -37.24 4.74 9.01
N ILE A 434 -38.43 4.93 8.46
CA ILE A 434 -39.04 6.27 8.28
C ILE A 434 -39.31 6.94 9.63
N GLU A 435 -39.81 6.22 10.62
CA GLU A 435 -40.01 6.76 11.96
C GLU A 435 -38.72 7.25 12.61
N LYS A 436 -37.63 6.46 12.52
CA LYS A 436 -36.31 6.89 13.03
C LYS A 436 -35.71 8.05 12.23
N LEU A 437 -35.90 8.09 10.93
CA LEU A 437 -35.49 9.23 10.11
C LEU A 437 -36.23 10.51 10.51
N LEU A 438 -37.54 10.44 10.84
CA LEU A 438 -38.30 11.56 11.34
C LEU A 438 -37.75 12.07 12.68
N ASP A 439 -37.42 11.15 13.60
CA ASP A 439 -36.88 11.51 14.91
C ASP A 439 -35.53 12.23 14.83
N SER A 440 -34.70 11.85 13.86
CA SER A 440 -33.36 12.44 13.63
C SER A 440 -33.36 13.65 12.68
N PHE A 441 -34.47 13.94 11.97
CA PHE A 441 -34.55 14.92 10.91
C PHE A 441 -34.06 16.32 11.28
N TYR A 442 -34.40 16.79 12.47
CA TYR A 442 -34.02 18.13 12.96
C TYR A 442 -32.54 18.28 13.32
N TYR A 443 -31.81 17.18 13.44
CA TYR A 443 -30.40 17.17 13.84
C TYR A 443 -29.44 16.97 12.67
N ILE A 444 -29.96 16.65 11.45
CA ILE A 444 -29.16 16.40 10.26
C ILE A 444 -28.61 17.74 9.74
N LYS A 445 -27.28 17.87 9.79
CA LYS A 445 -26.54 19.06 9.32
C LYS A 445 -25.81 18.85 8.00
N ASP A 446 -25.59 17.59 7.57
CA ASP A 446 -24.92 17.28 6.31
C ASP A 446 -25.90 17.38 5.15
N LEU A 447 -25.50 18.07 4.09
CA LEU A 447 -26.29 18.35 2.90
C LEU A 447 -26.71 17.08 2.14
N ASP A 448 -25.75 16.14 1.94
CA ASP A 448 -26.00 14.92 1.22
C ASP A 448 -26.90 13.97 1.99
N VAL A 449 -26.72 13.91 3.33
CA VAL A 449 -27.56 13.13 4.23
C VAL A 449 -28.99 13.66 4.23
N LEU A 450 -29.17 14.99 4.28
CA LEU A 450 -30.50 15.59 4.26
C LEU A 450 -31.23 15.36 2.93
N ARG A 451 -30.53 15.52 1.81
CA ARG A 451 -31.07 15.22 0.48
C ARG A 451 -31.55 13.78 0.35
N ALA A 452 -30.69 12.84 0.76
CA ALA A 452 -31.01 11.42 0.70
C ALA A 452 -32.16 11.07 1.65
N THR A 453 -32.21 11.66 2.84
CA THR A 453 -33.31 11.51 3.81
C THR A 453 -34.64 11.99 3.24
N LEU A 454 -34.67 13.19 2.65
CA LEU A 454 -35.83 13.73 1.96
C LEU A 454 -36.30 12.80 0.83
N TRP A 455 -35.36 12.33 0.02
CA TRP A 455 -35.66 11.39 -1.05
C TRP A 455 -36.29 10.07 -0.54
N ILE A 456 -35.69 9.45 0.50
CA ILE A 456 -36.23 8.23 1.12
C ILE A 456 -37.62 8.44 1.64
N MET A 457 -37.86 9.55 2.35
CA MET A 457 -39.18 9.89 2.89
C MET A 457 -40.21 10.09 1.75
N GLY A 458 -39.83 10.76 0.66
CA GLY A 458 -40.68 10.95 -0.50
C GLY A 458 -40.99 9.65 -1.23
N GLU A 459 -40.06 8.71 -1.29
CA GLU A 459 -40.17 7.51 -2.13
C GLU A 459 -40.91 6.35 -1.44
N TYR A 460 -40.76 6.18 -0.13
CA TYR A 460 -41.20 4.98 0.58
C TYR A 460 -42.28 5.22 1.64
N CYS A 461 -42.87 6.43 1.74
CA CYS A 461 -44.05 6.68 2.56
C CYS A 461 -45.32 6.18 1.86
N GLU A 462 -45.70 4.92 2.08
CA GLU A 462 -46.87 4.28 1.46
C GLU A 462 -48.16 4.50 2.27
N GLU A 463 -48.07 4.63 3.62
CA GLU A 463 -49.21 4.79 4.51
C GLU A 463 -49.63 6.28 4.64
N LYS A 464 -50.95 6.52 4.68
CA LYS A 464 -51.52 7.87 4.83
C LYS A 464 -51.02 8.58 6.07
N GLU A 465 -51.06 7.92 7.23
CA GLU A 465 -50.68 8.53 8.52
C GLU A 465 -49.21 8.90 8.58
N THR A 466 -48.33 8.00 8.08
CA THR A 466 -46.89 8.25 8.03
C THR A 466 -46.57 9.38 7.05
N GLY A 467 -47.22 9.41 5.88
CA GLY A 467 -47.06 10.48 4.90
C GLY A 467 -47.50 11.84 5.44
N ASP A 468 -48.58 11.88 6.20
CA ASP A 468 -49.07 13.09 6.85
C ASP A 468 -48.08 13.61 7.89
N ARG A 469 -47.52 12.73 8.73
CA ARG A 469 -46.47 13.08 9.71
C ARG A 469 -45.21 13.61 9.03
N VAL A 470 -44.75 12.93 7.96
CA VAL A 470 -43.57 13.39 7.19
C VAL A 470 -43.82 14.77 6.61
N PHE A 471 -44.99 15.00 6.00
CA PHE A 471 -45.35 16.32 5.44
C PHE A 471 -45.34 17.40 6.50
N ASP A 472 -45.96 17.15 7.65
CA ASP A 472 -46.04 18.12 8.74
C ASP A 472 -44.63 18.39 9.35
N THR A 473 -43.80 17.35 9.58
CA THR A 473 -42.43 17.54 10.06
C THR A 473 -41.56 18.37 9.12
N VAL A 474 -41.66 18.12 7.79
CA VAL A 474 -40.94 18.91 6.78
C VAL A 474 -41.41 20.34 6.77
N CYS A 475 -42.73 20.55 6.85
CA CYS A 475 -43.30 21.90 6.92
C CYS A 475 -42.89 22.69 8.19
N ASP A 476 -42.82 22.01 9.31
CA ASP A 476 -42.40 22.61 10.59
C ASP A 476 -40.90 22.92 10.58
N ALA A 477 -40.09 22.09 9.90
CA ALA A 477 -38.67 22.38 9.68
C ALA A 477 -38.43 23.59 8.77
N ILE A 478 -39.30 23.85 7.81
CA ILE A 478 -39.23 25.06 6.97
C ILE A 478 -39.68 26.28 7.77
N GLY A 479 -40.69 26.10 8.63
CA GLY A 479 -41.26 27.16 9.47
C GLY A 479 -42.18 28.13 8.73
N GLU A 480 -42.29 29.34 9.25
CA GLU A 480 -43.22 30.37 8.75
C GLU A 480 -42.80 30.86 7.33
N LEU A 481 -43.80 31.01 6.47
CA LEU A 481 -43.67 31.61 5.14
C LEU A 481 -43.99 33.12 5.20
N PRO A 482 -43.34 33.99 4.39
CA PRO A 482 -42.31 33.69 3.40
C PRO A 482 -40.95 33.33 3.99
N ILE A 483 -40.13 32.59 3.21
CA ILE A 483 -38.75 32.27 3.59
C ILE A 483 -37.92 33.54 3.35
N VAL A 484 -37.63 34.29 4.43
CA VAL A 484 -36.82 35.52 4.36
C VAL A 484 -35.66 35.37 5.30
N PRO A 485 -34.42 35.61 4.84
CA PRO A 485 -33.26 35.56 5.73
C PRO A 485 -33.40 36.62 6.84
N PRO A 486 -32.94 36.38 8.05
CA PRO A 486 -33.00 37.36 9.12
C PRO A 486 -32.20 38.58 8.69
N LYS A 487 -32.85 39.76 8.76
CA LYS A 487 -32.16 41.02 8.47
C LYS A 487 -30.96 41.12 9.40
N GLN A 488 -29.76 41.15 8.85
CA GLN A 488 -28.58 41.60 9.56
C GLN A 488 -28.86 43.05 9.96
N GLN A 489 -29.15 43.29 11.23
CA GLN A 489 -29.15 44.64 11.75
C GLN A 489 -27.74 45.23 11.52
N PRO A 490 -27.58 46.36 10.84
CA PRO A 490 -26.27 46.96 10.71
C PRO A 490 -25.76 47.29 12.12
N ALA A 491 -24.55 46.87 12.41
CA ALA A 491 -23.84 47.17 13.66
C ALA A 491 -23.43 48.66 13.69
N GLU A 492 -24.42 49.57 13.89
CA GLU A 492 -24.21 51.03 13.93
C GLU A 492 -24.38 51.65 15.31
N GLU A 493 -24.71 50.94 16.37
CA GLU A 493 -24.89 51.54 17.69
C GLU A 493 -23.88 51.15 18.79
N GLU A 494 -22.80 50.41 18.49
CA GLU A 494 -21.76 50.10 19.47
C GLU A 494 -20.43 50.84 19.20
N ARG A 495 -20.45 52.03 18.59
CA ARG A 495 -19.22 52.80 18.33
C ARG A 495 -18.71 53.66 19.48
N ASN A 496 -19.35 53.71 20.64
CA ASN A 496 -18.94 54.63 21.68
C ASN A 496 -18.39 54.02 22.98
N GLU A 497 -18.30 52.69 23.13
CA GLU A 497 -17.65 52.08 24.30
C GLU A 497 -16.45 51.20 24.02
N GLY A 498 -16.01 51.07 22.74
CA GLY A 498 -14.94 50.17 22.31
C GLY A 498 -13.53 50.73 22.33
N GLU A 499 -13.31 52.03 22.50
CA GLU A 499 -11.97 52.63 22.35
C GLU A 499 -11.01 52.41 23.58
N LEU A 500 -11.51 51.89 24.66
CA LEU A 500 -10.67 51.61 25.86
C LEU A 500 -10.26 50.14 26.01
N ALA A 501 -10.82 49.19 25.20
CA ALA A 501 -10.50 47.77 25.26
C ALA A 501 -9.48 47.30 24.21
N HIS A 502 -9.23 48.06 23.15
CA HIS A 502 -8.37 47.63 22.04
C HIS A 502 -6.86 47.84 22.24
N ARG A 503 -6.42 48.22 23.43
CA ARG A 503 -4.97 48.40 23.74
C ARG A 503 -4.33 47.26 24.54
N ARG A 504 -5.02 46.10 24.69
CA ARG A 504 -4.53 45.00 25.54
C ARG A 504 -4.52 43.60 24.92
N VAL A 505 -4.72 43.42 23.62
CA VAL A 505 -4.74 42.08 22.99
C VAL A 505 -3.87 42.03 21.72
N GLU A 506 -2.74 42.71 21.71
CA GLU A 506 -1.67 42.43 20.74
C GLU A 506 -0.36 42.14 21.48
N ALA A 507 -0.31 41.04 22.18
CA ALA A 507 0.93 40.30 22.48
C ALA A 507 0.56 38.99 23.17
N VAL A 508 0.97 37.95 22.57
CA VAL A 508 1.27 36.60 23.09
C VAL A 508 0.55 35.50 22.32
N SER A 509 1.11 35.17 21.17
CA SER A 509 1.16 33.81 20.69
C SER A 509 2.57 33.28 20.94
N SER A 510 2.80 32.68 22.10
CA SER A 510 3.92 31.75 22.30
C SER A 510 3.54 30.78 23.41
N ASN A 511 3.70 29.51 23.16
CA ASN A 511 3.56 28.44 24.12
C ASN A 511 4.36 28.73 25.40
N GLY A 512 3.69 29.15 26.46
CA GLY A 512 4.28 29.39 27.78
C GLY A 512 3.41 28.81 28.87
N VAL A 513 3.97 27.91 29.65
CA VAL A 513 3.41 27.33 30.86
C VAL A 513 2.97 28.47 31.82
N LYS A 514 1.69 28.47 32.24
CA LYS A 514 1.16 29.45 33.19
C LYS A 514 1.62 29.11 34.60
N LEU A 515 2.38 30.02 35.20
CA LEU A 515 2.73 30.00 36.63
C LEU A 515 1.76 30.88 37.40
N ASN A 516 1.37 30.42 38.59
CA ASN A 516 0.63 31.21 39.57
C ASN A 516 1.54 32.28 40.19
N THR A 517 0.94 33.29 40.80
CA THR A 517 1.66 34.43 41.45
C THR A 517 2.53 34.02 42.62
N ASP A 518 2.49 32.78 43.08
CA ASP A 518 3.31 32.17 44.14
C ASP A 518 4.41 31.23 43.62
N GLY A 519 4.60 31.15 42.30
CA GLY A 519 5.70 30.39 41.66
C GLY A 519 5.45 28.90 41.49
N SER A 520 4.25 28.39 41.70
CA SER A 520 3.91 26.98 41.49
C SER A 520 3.18 26.73 40.18
N TYR A 521 3.32 25.51 39.62
CA TYR A 521 2.64 25.09 38.38
C TYR A 521 1.17 24.84 38.63
N ALA A 522 0.28 25.40 37.79
CA ALA A 522 -1.14 25.14 37.85
C ALA A 522 -1.44 23.71 37.34
N THR A 523 -1.84 22.82 38.22
CA THR A 523 -2.39 21.50 37.89
C THR A 523 -3.86 21.65 37.49
N GLN A 524 -4.24 21.13 36.32
CA GLN A 524 -5.63 21.03 35.87
C GLN A 524 -6.42 20.03 36.76
N SER A 525 -6.99 20.50 37.82
CA SER A 525 -8.10 19.80 38.50
C SER A 525 -8.81 20.74 39.44
N ALA A 526 -9.80 21.46 38.95
CA ALA A 526 -10.90 21.96 39.76
C ALA A 526 -12.15 22.14 38.91
N PHE A 527 -13.01 21.17 38.95
CA PHE A 527 -14.43 21.37 38.67
C PHE A 527 -14.95 22.35 39.72
N THR A 528 -15.20 23.58 39.36
CA THR A 528 -16.00 24.49 40.15
C THR A 528 -17.46 24.41 39.67
N ALA A 529 -18.28 23.76 40.50
CA ALA A 529 -19.71 23.87 40.39
C ALA A 529 -20.08 25.33 40.62
N SER A 530 -20.58 26.02 39.63
CA SER A 530 -21.21 27.34 39.75
C SER A 530 -22.70 27.17 40.02
N THR A 531 -23.10 27.58 41.19
CA THR A 531 -24.46 27.83 41.63
C THR A 531 -25.25 28.73 40.67
N PRO A 532 -26.53 28.48 40.47
CA PRO A 532 -27.36 29.32 39.60
C PRO A 532 -27.77 30.62 40.33
N ALA A 533 -27.33 31.74 39.82
CA ALA A 533 -27.86 33.04 40.19
C ALA A 533 -28.60 33.67 39.02
N SER A 534 -29.88 33.89 39.26
CA SER A 534 -30.80 34.89 38.68
C SER A 534 -31.04 34.94 37.18
N ALA A 535 -32.29 34.67 36.86
CA ALA A 535 -32.98 34.97 35.62
C ALA A 535 -32.58 36.32 35.03
N SER A 536 -31.93 36.27 33.85
CA SER A 536 -31.90 37.39 32.90
C SER A 536 -32.37 36.84 31.57
N GLN A 537 -33.48 37.34 31.16
CA GLN A 537 -34.12 37.37 29.85
C GLN A 537 -33.32 36.60 28.76
N THR A 538 -33.71 35.37 28.52
CA THR A 538 -33.40 34.61 27.33
C THR A 538 -34.00 35.39 26.17
N LEU A 539 -33.13 36.15 25.46
CA LEU A 539 -33.30 36.39 24.04
C LEU A 539 -33.34 35.00 23.41
N THR A 540 -34.53 34.50 23.15
CA THR A 540 -34.74 33.34 22.28
C THR A 540 -34.21 33.73 20.92
N ILE A 541 -32.93 33.44 20.70
CA ILE A 541 -32.41 33.25 19.35
C ILE A 541 -33.22 32.05 18.84
N LYS A 542 -34.20 32.33 17.97
CA LYS A 542 -34.92 31.29 17.24
C LYS A 542 -33.85 30.53 16.51
N SER A 543 -33.42 29.38 17.05
CA SER A 543 -32.53 28.48 16.30
C SER A 543 -33.29 28.04 15.08
N PHE A 544 -32.85 28.50 13.92
CA PHE A 544 -33.38 28.03 12.65
C PHE A 544 -33.01 26.54 12.52
N THR A 545 -33.89 25.79 11.88
CA THR A 545 -33.64 24.40 11.58
C THR A 545 -32.57 24.29 10.49
N PRO A 546 -31.73 23.23 10.46
CA PRO A 546 -30.70 23.05 9.45
C PRO A 546 -31.23 23.16 8.00
N LEU A 547 -32.44 22.63 7.74
CA LEU A 547 -33.07 22.72 6.42
C LEU A 547 -33.30 24.16 5.99
N ARG A 548 -33.78 25.02 6.89
CA ARG A 548 -34.04 26.43 6.60
C ARG A 548 -32.75 27.21 6.39
N ASP A 549 -31.73 26.92 7.15
CA ASP A 549 -30.41 27.56 7.03
C ASP A 549 -29.77 27.22 5.67
N MET A 550 -29.82 25.94 5.24
CA MET A 550 -29.35 25.54 3.89
C MET A 550 -30.08 26.25 2.74
N LEU A 551 -31.41 26.46 2.90
CA LEU A 551 -32.14 27.23 1.88
C LEU A 551 -31.70 28.72 1.84
N TYR A 552 -31.32 29.32 2.99
CA TYR A 552 -30.77 30.68 3.04
C TYR A 552 -29.36 30.75 2.43
N GLU A 553 -28.56 29.70 2.57
CA GLU A 553 -27.25 29.60 1.95
C GLU A 553 -27.32 29.46 0.42
N GLY A 554 -28.50 29.09 -0.13
CA GLY A 554 -28.71 28.91 -1.55
C GLY A 554 -28.39 27.52 -2.06
N GLU A 555 -28.55 26.49 -1.21
CA GLU A 555 -28.34 25.08 -1.57
C GLU A 555 -29.58 24.54 -2.33
N TYR A 556 -29.67 24.82 -3.62
CA TYR A 556 -30.85 24.49 -4.44
C TYR A 556 -31.02 22.99 -4.70
N LEU A 557 -29.96 22.19 -4.58
CA LEU A 557 -30.09 20.71 -4.66
C LEU A 557 -30.94 20.13 -3.53
N VAL A 558 -30.89 20.73 -2.33
CA VAL A 558 -31.82 20.40 -1.22
C VAL A 558 -33.24 20.85 -1.54
N ALA A 559 -33.37 22.04 -2.15
CA ALA A 559 -34.67 22.55 -2.57
C ALA A 559 -35.36 21.66 -3.61
N ILE A 560 -34.61 21.12 -4.58
CA ILE A 560 -35.11 20.13 -5.57
C ILE A 560 -35.55 18.83 -4.87
N ALA A 561 -34.77 18.32 -3.97
CA ALA A 561 -35.11 17.10 -3.21
C ALA A 561 -36.37 17.31 -2.37
N LEU A 562 -36.48 18.48 -1.72
CA LEU A 562 -37.64 18.91 -0.94
C LEU A 562 -38.88 19.00 -1.80
N ALA A 563 -38.82 19.71 -2.95
CA ALA A 563 -39.92 19.85 -3.87
C ALA A 563 -40.41 18.49 -4.39
N SER A 564 -39.49 17.64 -4.82
CA SER A 564 -39.80 16.29 -5.29
C SER A 564 -40.49 15.45 -4.20
N THR A 565 -40.02 15.57 -2.96
CA THR A 565 -40.64 14.91 -1.80
C THR A 565 -42.04 15.37 -1.53
N LEU A 566 -42.27 16.71 -1.50
CA LEU A 566 -43.60 17.29 -1.31
C LEU A 566 -44.56 16.87 -2.43
N VAL A 567 -44.12 16.87 -3.69
CA VAL A 567 -44.92 16.41 -4.83
C VAL A 567 -45.34 14.95 -4.65
N LYS A 568 -44.40 14.08 -4.35
CA LYS A 568 -44.68 12.64 -4.17
C LYS A 568 -45.67 12.40 -3.02
N LEU A 569 -45.48 13.05 -1.88
CA LEU A 569 -46.38 12.91 -0.72
C LEU A 569 -47.81 13.38 -1.07
N VAL A 570 -47.96 14.50 -1.75
CA VAL A 570 -49.28 15.04 -2.14
C VAL A 570 -49.93 14.14 -3.19
N LEU A 571 -49.19 13.67 -4.20
CA LEU A 571 -49.72 12.81 -5.25
C LEU A 571 -50.18 11.46 -4.67
N ARG A 572 -49.40 10.82 -3.77
CA ARG A 572 -49.80 9.57 -3.09
C ARG A 572 -51.04 9.77 -2.24
N ARG A 573 -51.10 10.88 -1.49
CA ARG A 573 -52.29 11.18 -0.72
C ARG A 573 -53.53 11.33 -1.61
N ARG A 574 -53.39 11.95 -2.78
CA ARG A 574 -54.46 12.10 -3.75
C ARG A 574 -54.94 10.77 -4.32
N GLU A 575 -54.03 9.82 -4.54
CA GLU A 575 -54.41 8.46 -4.94
C GLU A 575 -55.14 7.71 -3.82
N LEU A 576 -54.72 7.85 -2.56
CA LEU A 576 -55.36 7.20 -1.44
C LEU A 576 -56.70 7.80 -1.00
N ALA A 577 -56.85 9.12 -1.19
CA ALA A 577 -58.04 9.89 -0.79
C ALA A 577 -58.36 11.04 -1.77
N PRO A 578 -58.94 10.78 -2.94
CA PRO A 578 -59.03 11.76 -4.03
C PRO A 578 -59.90 13.00 -3.72
N ASN A 579 -60.83 12.94 -2.77
CA ASN A 579 -61.76 14.06 -2.41
C ASN A 579 -61.53 14.62 -0.99
N ASP A 580 -60.38 14.46 -0.43
CA ASP A 580 -60.09 14.92 0.93
C ASP A 580 -59.74 16.45 0.95
N ALA A 581 -60.49 17.25 1.70
CA ALA A 581 -60.24 18.68 1.88
C ALA A 581 -58.82 18.96 2.43
N GLU A 582 -58.30 18.05 3.28
CA GLU A 582 -56.94 18.13 3.78
C GLU A 582 -55.88 17.91 2.71
N CYS A 583 -56.18 17.10 1.69
CA CYS A 583 -55.29 16.96 0.52
C CYS A 583 -55.13 18.27 -0.23
N ASN A 584 -56.24 19.00 -0.46
CA ASN A 584 -56.20 20.31 -1.12
C ASN A 584 -55.43 21.34 -0.31
N LYS A 585 -55.58 21.34 1.02
CA LYS A 585 -54.84 22.24 1.92
C LYS A 585 -53.32 21.96 1.86
N ARG A 586 -52.91 20.71 1.87
CA ARG A 586 -51.51 20.29 1.74
C ARG A 586 -50.95 20.61 0.36
N THR A 587 -51.73 20.42 -0.70
CA THR A 587 -51.37 20.82 -2.07
C THR A 587 -51.08 22.34 -2.12
N ALA A 588 -51.98 23.16 -1.57
CA ALA A 588 -51.77 24.59 -1.51
C ALA A 588 -50.54 25.00 -0.71
N LYS A 589 -50.30 24.32 0.46
CA LYS A 589 -49.11 24.57 1.29
C LYS A 589 -47.82 24.21 0.55
N ALA A 590 -47.78 23.07 -0.16
CA ALA A 590 -46.62 22.66 -0.98
C ALA A 590 -46.34 23.65 -2.11
N ILE A 591 -47.38 24.11 -2.82
CA ILE A 591 -47.23 25.13 -3.86
C ILE A 591 -46.66 26.43 -3.30
N LEU A 592 -47.17 26.90 -2.13
CA LEU A 592 -46.66 28.11 -1.46
C LEU A 592 -45.19 27.96 -1.04
N ILE A 593 -44.76 26.80 -0.54
CA ILE A 593 -43.38 26.55 -0.17
C ILE A 593 -42.47 26.63 -1.40
N MET A 594 -42.81 25.95 -2.50
CA MET A 594 -42.02 25.96 -3.72
C MET A 594 -41.97 27.37 -4.35
N ALA A 595 -43.09 28.11 -4.35
CA ALA A 595 -43.12 29.50 -4.82
C ALA A 595 -42.25 30.42 -3.94
N ALA A 596 -42.25 30.20 -2.61
CA ALA A 596 -41.39 30.95 -1.70
C ALA A 596 -39.90 30.68 -1.95
N ILE A 597 -39.52 29.41 -2.25
CA ILE A 597 -38.14 29.03 -2.60
C ILE A 597 -37.74 29.71 -3.94
N LEU A 598 -38.58 29.65 -4.96
CA LEU A 598 -38.32 30.33 -6.25
C LEU A 598 -38.12 31.84 -6.07
N ARG A 599 -38.99 32.46 -5.26
CA ARG A 599 -38.85 33.88 -4.95
C ARG A 599 -37.59 34.21 -4.19
N LEU A 600 -37.21 33.36 -3.25
CA LEU A 600 -35.95 33.47 -2.47
C LEU A 600 -34.76 33.43 -3.43
N GLY A 601 -34.72 32.44 -4.34
CA GLY A 601 -33.62 32.24 -5.28
C GLY A 601 -33.49 33.33 -6.34
N THR A 602 -34.60 34.01 -6.70
CA THR A 602 -34.60 35.13 -7.67
C THR A 602 -34.42 36.49 -7.00
N SER A 603 -34.52 36.57 -5.67
CA SER A 603 -34.48 37.84 -4.92
C SER A 603 -33.09 38.43 -4.73
N GLY A 604 -32.02 37.65 -4.95
CA GLY A 604 -30.64 38.04 -4.66
C GLY A 604 -30.34 38.14 -3.16
N MET A 605 -31.19 37.56 -2.28
CA MET A 605 -30.98 37.52 -0.82
C MET A 605 -30.16 36.31 -0.36
N THR A 606 -29.93 35.35 -1.22
CA THR A 606 -29.14 34.15 -0.98
C THR A 606 -27.69 34.35 -1.42
N SER A 607 -26.78 33.57 -0.88
CA SER A 607 -25.34 33.61 -1.25
C SER A 607 -25.12 33.28 -2.73
N HIS A 608 -25.97 32.42 -3.29
CA HIS A 608 -25.94 32.02 -4.69
C HIS A 608 -27.32 32.24 -5.32
N ALA A 609 -27.34 32.71 -6.57
CA ALA A 609 -28.58 32.81 -7.34
C ALA A 609 -29.02 31.42 -7.80
N ILE A 610 -30.33 31.23 -7.98
CA ILE A 610 -30.84 29.91 -8.46
C ILE A 610 -30.35 29.67 -9.89
N ASP A 611 -29.85 28.45 -10.14
CA ASP A 611 -29.48 27.99 -11.46
C ASP A 611 -30.70 27.64 -12.32
N GLY A 612 -30.54 27.65 -13.65
CA GLY A 612 -31.61 27.38 -14.59
C GLY A 612 -32.28 26.03 -14.40
N ASP A 613 -31.48 24.97 -14.15
CA ASP A 613 -31.98 23.62 -14.00
C ASP A 613 -32.81 23.46 -12.71
N SER A 614 -32.35 24.02 -11.61
CA SER A 614 -33.10 24.01 -10.34
C SER A 614 -34.41 24.82 -10.45
N HIS A 615 -34.37 25.97 -11.15
CA HIS A 615 -35.56 26.76 -11.41
C HIS A 615 -36.59 25.96 -12.22
N ASP A 616 -36.17 25.36 -13.33
CA ASP A 616 -37.06 24.62 -14.22
C ASP A 616 -37.64 23.36 -13.53
N TRP A 617 -36.85 22.70 -12.68
CA TRP A 617 -37.34 21.59 -11.87
C TRP A 617 -38.43 22.02 -10.88
N LEU A 618 -38.23 23.11 -10.17
CA LEU A 618 -39.22 23.67 -9.24
C LEU A 618 -40.52 24.08 -9.98
N VAL A 619 -40.38 24.70 -11.16
CA VAL A 619 -41.52 25.04 -12.03
C VAL A 619 -42.24 23.79 -12.52
N LEU A 620 -41.52 22.75 -12.90
CA LEU A 620 -42.11 21.44 -13.25
C LEU A 620 -42.91 20.86 -12.08
N CYS A 621 -42.36 20.86 -10.88
CA CYS A 621 -43.02 20.38 -9.67
C CYS A 621 -44.34 21.17 -9.39
N LEU A 622 -44.29 22.51 -9.53
CA LEU A 622 -45.50 23.36 -9.41
C LEU A 622 -46.56 23.01 -10.43
N ARG A 623 -46.16 22.79 -11.69
CA ARG A 623 -47.08 22.43 -12.78
C ARG A 623 -47.70 21.05 -12.54
N VAL A 624 -46.92 20.05 -12.05
CA VAL A 624 -47.45 18.71 -11.73
C VAL A 624 -48.49 18.74 -10.60
N LEU A 625 -48.33 19.62 -9.61
CA LEU A 625 -49.31 19.78 -8.53
C LEU A 625 -50.57 20.53 -8.97
N SER A 626 -50.42 21.56 -9.82
CA SER A 626 -51.56 22.36 -10.32
C SER A 626 -52.39 21.59 -11.34
N GLU A 627 -51.72 20.92 -12.29
CA GLU A 627 -52.36 20.16 -13.39
C GLU A 627 -51.74 18.75 -13.47
N PRO A 628 -52.17 17.80 -12.64
CA PRO A 628 -51.59 16.46 -12.60
C PRO A 628 -51.94 15.67 -13.88
N GLN A 629 -50.95 15.59 -14.76
CA GLN A 629 -51.03 14.75 -15.95
C GLN A 629 -50.71 13.30 -15.57
N PRO A 630 -51.46 12.29 -16.08
CA PRO A 630 -51.25 10.89 -15.71
C PRO A 630 -49.83 10.37 -15.95
N ILE A 631 -49.17 10.86 -17.01
CA ILE A 631 -47.78 10.52 -17.34
C ILE A 631 -46.85 11.03 -16.28
N ALA A 632 -46.97 12.26 -15.86
CA ALA A 632 -46.13 12.89 -14.83
C ALA A 632 -46.36 12.22 -13.46
N VAL A 633 -47.60 11.95 -13.10
CA VAL A 633 -47.92 11.21 -11.85
C VAL A 633 -47.24 9.85 -11.82
N ARG A 634 -47.37 9.11 -12.91
CA ARG A 634 -46.70 7.80 -13.02
C ARG A 634 -45.17 7.90 -12.94
N ALA A 635 -44.55 8.88 -13.59
CA ALA A 635 -43.13 9.10 -13.53
C ALA A 635 -42.64 9.35 -12.09
N PHE A 636 -43.33 10.25 -11.35
CA PHE A 636 -42.96 10.57 -9.96
C PHE A 636 -43.19 9.41 -8.99
N LEU A 637 -44.29 8.66 -9.12
CA LEU A 637 -44.67 7.64 -8.12
C LEU A 637 -44.11 6.24 -8.39
N HIS A 638 -43.92 5.86 -9.66
CA HIS A 638 -43.58 4.47 -10.01
C HIS A 638 -42.26 4.33 -10.78
N GLU A 639 -42.03 5.18 -11.79
CA GLU A 639 -40.88 4.97 -12.68
C GLU A 639 -39.55 5.34 -12.00
N CYS A 640 -39.52 6.35 -11.14
CA CYS A 640 -38.32 6.67 -10.34
C CYS A 640 -37.91 5.53 -9.42
N GLN A 641 -38.88 4.90 -8.77
CA GLN A 641 -38.63 3.75 -7.88
C GLN A 641 -38.17 2.53 -8.67
N LEU A 642 -38.77 2.27 -9.82
CA LEU A 642 -38.37 1.16 -10.69
C LEU A 642 -36.95 1.37 -11.23
N ALA A 643 -36.63 2.59 -11.66
CA ALA A 643 -35.29 2.92 -12.14
C ALA A 643 -34.22 2.72 -11.05
N TRP A 644 -34.52 3.10 -9.80
CA TRP A 644 -33.63 2.87 -8.67
C TRP A 644 -33.42 1.39 -8.39
N ASN A 645 -34.49 0.60 -8.40
CA ASN A 645 -34.41 -0.85 -8.19
C ASN A 645 -33.57 -1.55 -9.27
N ASN A 646 -33.75 -1.16 -10.53
CA ASN A 646 -32.95 -1.69 -11.64
C ASN A 646 -31.47 -1.33 -11.50
N LEU A 647 -31.16 -0.10 -11.11
CA LEU A 647 -29.79 0.34 -10.85
C LEU A 647 -29.13 -0.50 -9.75
N LEU A 648 -29.84 -0.77 -8.64
CA LEU A 648 -29.32 -1.60 -7.55
C LEU A 648 -29.09 -3.05 -7.99
N GLU A 649 -29.96 -3.60 -8.82
CA GLU A 649 -29.77 -4.94 -9.36
C GLU A 649 -28.55 -5.03 -10.28
N ASP A 650 -28.31 -4.01 -11.10
CA ASP A 650 -27.15 -3.99 -11.99
C ASP A 650 -25.84 -3.81 -11.21
N LEU A 651 -25.78 -2.93 -10.21
CA LEU A 651 -24.64 -2.82 -9.30
C LEU A 651 -24.37 -4.14 -8.55
N ARG A 652 -25.42 -4.87 -8.18
CA ARG A 652 -25.27 -6.17 -7.53
C ARG A 652 -24.72 -7.23 -8.47
N LYS A 653 -25.15 -7.24 -9.74
CA LYS A 653 -24.60 -8.14 -10.76
C LYS A 653 -23.12 -7.86 -11.02
N GLU A 654 -22.73 -6.60 -11.11
CA GLU A 654 -21.32 -6.20 -11.25
C GLU A 654 -20.49 -6.65 -10.04
N SER A 655 -20.96 -6.42 -8.83
CA SER A 655 -20.29 -6.86 -7.60
C SER A 655 -20.14 -8.38 -7.53
N ASN A 656 -21.15 -9.16 -7.94
CA ASN A 656 -21.07 -10.62 -7.98
C ASN A 656 -20.11 -11.11 -9.07
N ASN A 657 -20.08 -10.47 -10.24
CA ASN A 657 -19.15 -10.79 -11.32
C ASN A 657 -17.69 -10.51 -10.92
N ASP A 658 -17.44 -9.47 -10.15
CA ASP A 658 -16.12 -9.19 -9.59
C ASP A 658 -15.72 -10.21 -8.52
N PHE A 659 -16.66 -10.71 -7.74
CA PHE A 659 -16.45 -11.83 -6.84
C PHE A 659 -16.09 -13.14 -7.58
N GLU A 660 -16.75 -13.44 -8.68
CA GLU A 660 -16.46 -14.63 -9.50
C GLU A 660 -15.14 -14.51 -10.25
N LYS A 661 -14.78 -13.31 -10.73
CA LYS A 661 -13.47 -13.05 -11.35
C LYS A 661 -12.31 -13.15 -10.36
N GLN A 662 -12.51 -12.77 -9.11
CA GLN A 662 -11.50 -12.90 -8.04
C GLN A 662 -11.35 -14.35 -7.53
N THR A 663 -12.26 -15.24 -7.84
CA THR A 663 -12.14 -16.68 -7.53
C THR A 663 -11.33 -17.47 -8.55
N GLN A 664 -10.99 -16.90 -9.70
CA GLN A 664 -9.95 -17.50 -10.55
C GLN A 664 -8.59 -17.29 -9.87
N PRO A 665 -7.74 -18.33 -9.76
CA PRO A 665 -6.43 -18.20 -9.15
C PRO A 665 -5.50 -17.41 -10.07
N VAL A 666 -5.71 -16.12 -10.16
CA VAL A 666 -4.66 -15.22 -10.63
C VAL A 666 -3.59 -15.28 -9.55
N HIS A 667 -2.38 -15.69 -9.89
CA HIS A 667 -1.21 -15.54 -9.04
C HIS A 667 -0.98 -14.04 -8.79
N ALA A 668 -1.82 -13.46 -7.94
CA ALA A 668 -1.60 -12.10 -7.48
C ALA A 668 -0.28 -12.09 -6.71
N ALA A 669 0.67 -11.28 -7.15
CA ALA A 669 1.93 -11.09 -6.45
C ALA A 669 1.64 -10.69 -5.00
N GLN A 670 2.21 -11.43 -4.06
CA GLN A 670 2.09 -11.14 -2.63
C GLN A 670 3.18 -10.16 -2.22
N VAL A 671 2.92 -9.38 -1.18
CA VAL A 671 3.87 -8.38 -0.67
C VAL A 671 5.22 -8.99 -0.26
N ASP A 672 5.20 -10.27 0.15
CA ASP A 672 6.38 -11.04 0.59
C ASP A 672 6.98 -11.92 -0.50
N ASP A 673 6.46 -11.88 -1.73
CA ASP A 673 7.05 -12.60 -2.84
C ASP A 673 8.40 -11.98 -3.24
N ALA A 674 9.35 -12.83 -3.58
CA ALA A 674 10.66 -12.37 -4.04
C ALA A 674 10.52 -11.54 -5.32
N LEU A 675 11.13 -10.37 -5.33
CA LEU A 675 11.20 -9.54 -6.53
C LEU A 675 12.06 -10.24 -7.58
N VAL A 676 11.46 -10.54 -8.71
CA VAL A 676 12.17 -11.12 -9.86
C VAL A 676 12.45 -10.00 -10.83
N PHE A 677 13.71 -9.59 -10.89
CA PHE A 677 14.18 -8.67 -11.93
C PHE A 677 14.33 -9.43 -13.24
N ARG A 678 13.51 -9.10 -14.22
CA ARG A 678 13.65 -9.61 -15.59
C ARG A 678 14.27 -8.53 -16.46
N HIS A 679 15.33 -8.87 -17.18
CA HIS A 679 15.78 -8.04 -18.29
C HIS A 679 14.73 -8.09 -19.40
N LEU A 680 14.22 -6.96 -19.82
CA LEU A 680 13.19 -6.86 -20.85
C LEU A 680 13.64 -7.39 -22.24
N GLY A 681 14.93 -7.69 -22.42
CA GLY A 681 15.46 -8.18 -23.67
C GLY A 681 15.88 -9.66 -23.73
N THR A 682 15.97 -10.35 -22.56
CA THR A 682 16.56 -11.71 -22.54
C THR A 682 15.61 -12.81 -22.04
N ALA A 683 14.40 -12.46 -21.57
CA ALA A 683 13.49 -13.44 -20.99
C ALA A 683 12.84 -14.33 -22.04
N SER A 684 12.59 -13.82 -23.26
CA SER A 684 12.01 -14.63 -24.33
C SER A 684 13.03 -15.65 -24.88
N GLU A 685 14.30 -15.25 -25.02
CA GLU A 685 15.35 -16.14 -25.53
C GLU A 685 15.62 -17.33 -24.62
N LEU A 686 15.60 -17.14 -23.28
CA LEU A 686 15.82 -18.24 -22.31
C LEU A 686 14.60 -19.15 -22.14
N GLU A 687 13.38 -18.61 -22.22
CA GLU A 687 12.15 -19.40 -22.19
C GLU A 687 11.98 -20.16 -23.52
N ASP A 688 12.28 -19.53 -24.65
CA ASP A 688 12.25 -20.12 -25.98
C ASP A 688 13.37 -21.18 -26.16
N GLU A 689 14.58 -20.96 -25.62
CA GLU A 689 15.63 -21.98 -25.57
C GLU A 689 15.27 -23.17 -24.69
N LEU A 690 14.57 -22.93 -23.58
CA LEU A 690 14.13 -24.00 -22.66
C LEU A 690 12.96 -24.78 -23.27
N GLU A 691 12.01 -24.12 -23.91
CA GLU A 691 10.90 -24.77 -24.64
C GLU A 691 11.43 -25.48 -25.89
N ALA A 692 12.38 -24.91 -26.63
CA ALA A 692 13.03 -25.57 -27.77
C ALA A 692 13.81 -26.80 -27.33
N SER A 693 14.57 -26.74 -26.22
CA SER A 693 15.28 -27.88 -25.68
C SER A 693 14.35 -28.95 -25.12
N LEU A 694 13.23 -28.58 -24.53
CA LEU A 694 12.19 -29.50 -24.08
C LEU A 694 11.44 -30.13 -25.25
N SER A 695 11.13 -29.40 -26.31
CA SER A 695 10.47 -29.93 -27.51
C SER A 695 11.36 -30.90 -28.30
N ILE A 696 12.65 -30.66 -28.32
CA ILE A 696 13.66 -31.58 -28.88
C ILE A 696 13.76 -32.84 -28.02
N ALA A 697 13.74 -32.70 -26.68
CA ALA A 697 13.84 -33.83 -25.77
C ALA A 697 12.56 -34.71 -25.76
N VAL A 698 11.41 -34.14 -26.11
CA VAL A 698 10.11 -34.86 -26.19
C VAL A 698 9.86 -35.43 -27.59
N GLY A 699 10.68 -35.09 -28.59
CA GLY A 699 10.59 -35.66 -29.95
C GLY A 699 9.46 -35.09 -30.82
N THR A 700 8.89 -33.96 -30.42
CA THR A 700 7.83 -33.23 -31.16
C THR A 700 8.39 -32.08 -32.00
N GLY A 701 9.72 -32.01 -32.16
CA GLY A 701 10.42 -30.88 -32.74
C GLY A 701 10.22 -30.69 -34.24
N GLU A 702 9.23 -29.92 -34.62
CA GLU A 702 9.40 -29.08 -35.79
C GLU A 702 10.27 -27.89 -35.38
N MET A 703 11.43 -27.76 -36.00
CA MET A 703 12.28 -26.59 -35.86
C MET A 703 11.50 -25.35 -36.35
N HIS A 704 10.78 -24.71 -35.44
CA HIS A 704 10.44 -23.31 -35.63
C HIS A 704 11.73 -22.54 -35.41
N GLY A 705 12.37 -22.18 -36.53
CA GLY A 705 13.51 -21.26 -36.48
C GLY A 705 13.10 -20.05 -35.68
N LEU A 706 13.97 -19.64 -34.76
CA LEU A 706 13.91 -18.37 -34.02
C LEU A 706 13.57 -17.23 -35.02
N LYS A 707 12.28 -17.03 -35.25
CA LYS A 707 11.80 -15.79 -35.81
C LYS A 707 11.84 -14.80 -34.67
N ALA A 708 12.89 -13.97 -34.67
CA ALA A 708 12.86 -12.79 -33.83
C ALA A 708 11.52 -12.08 -34.08
N ASP A 709 10.76 -11.87 -33.05
CA ASP A 709 9.39 -11.29 -33.12
C ASP A 709 9.55 -9.78 -33.36
N PHE A 710 9.87 -9.41 -34.57
CA PHE A 710 10.06 -8.02 -35.00
C PHE A 710 8.76 -7.22 -35.02
N GLU A 711 7.62 -7.86 -34.77
CA GLU A 711 6.33 -7.20 -34.62
C GLU A 711 6.16 -6.48 -33.28
N LYS A 712 7.07 -6.72 -32.31
CA LYS A 712 7.04 -6.04 -31.02
C LYS A 712 7.88 -4.75 -31.08
N PRO A 713 7.35 -3.63 -30.53
CA PRO A 713 8.12 -2.41 -30.45
C PRO A 713 9.34 -2.58 -29.52
N VAL A 714 10.49 -2.11 -30.00
CA VAL A 714 11.75 -2.11 -29.25
C VAL A 714 11.91 -0.75 -28.59
N GLN A 715 12.07 -0.73 -27.28
CA GLN A 715 12.30 0.50 -26.54
C GLN A 715 13.73 0.99 -26.77
N LEU A 716 13.87 2.24 -27.21
CA LEU A 716 15.17 2.85 -27.52
C LEU A 716 15.73 3.69 -26.36
N THR A 717 14.86 4.29 -25.55
CA THR A 717 15.25 5.14 -24.41
C THR A 717 14.67 4.59 -23.10
N GLY A 718 15.19 5.04 -21.95
CA GLY A 718 14.67 4.69 -20.64
C GLY A 718 13.29 5.29 -20.38
N LEU A 719 12.48 4.65 -19.52
CA LEU A 719 11.16 5.15 -19.14
C LEU A 719 11.22 6.48 -18.37
N SER A 720 12.36 6.79 -17.75
CA SER A 720 12.59 8.03 -16.99
C SER A 720 13.33 9.10 -17.79
N ASP A 721 13.67 8.83 -19.04
CA ASP A 721 14.34 9.81 -19.89
C ASP A 721 13.40 10.93 -20.32
N PRO A 722 13.89 12.17 -20.53
CA PRO A 722 13.06 13.28 -21.01
C PRO A 722 12.32 13.00 -22.31
N ILE A 723 12.87 12.10 -23.11
CA ILE A 723 12.30 11.65 -24.38
C ILE A 723 12.11 10.14 -24.30
N PHE A 724 10.88 9.70 -24.43
CA PHE A 724 10.59 8.29 -24.64
C PHE A 724 10.57 7.99 -26.14
N ALA A 725 11.36 7.02 -26.54
CA ALA A 725 11.41 6.56 -27.92
C ALA A 725 11.31 5.05 -28.02
N GLU A 726 10.50 4.57 -28.93
CA GLU A 726 10.36 3.16 -29.27
C GLU A 726 10.34 3.01 -30.79
N ALA A 727 10.85 1.87 -31.29
CA ALA A 727 10.92 1.56 -32.69
C ALA A 727 10.22 0.25 -33.02
N LEU A 728 9.40 0.25 -34.06
CA LEU A 728 8.92 -0.96 -34.71
C LEU A 728 9.76 -1.24 -35.94
N ILE A 729 10.35 -2.43 -36.00
CA ILE A 729 11.24 -2.85 -37.04
C ILE A 729 10.51 -3.81 -37.96
N THR A 730 10.38 -3.45 -39.22
CA THR A 730 9.82 -4.32 -40.28
C THR A 730 10.92 -4.65 -41.28
N ILE A 731 11.16 -5.94 -41.50
CA ILE A 731 12.17 -6.43 -42.42
C ILE A 731 11.48 -6.97 -43.66
N GLU A 732 11.74 -6.35 -44.79
CA GLU A 732 11.36 -6.84 -46.11
C GLU A 732 12.58 -7.45 -46.85
N GLN A 733 12.34 -8.14 -47.95
CA GLN A 733 13.41 -8.90 -48.61
C GLN A 733 14.66 -8.08 -48.95
N PHE A 734 14.54 -6.79 -49.22
CA PHE A 734 15.61 -5.89 -49.60
C PHE A 734 15.71 -4.62 -48.77
N ASP A 735 14.70 -4.32 -47.97
CA ASP A 735 14.57 -3.06 -47.23
C ASP A 735 14.28 -3.33 -45.75
N LEU A 736 14.76 -2.42 -44.88
CA LEU A 736 14.51 -2.40 -43.48
C LEU A 736 13.80 -1.11 -43.15
N THR A 737 12.54 -1.22 -42.72
CA THR A 737 11.72 -0.07 -42.33
C THR A 737 11.67 0.08 -40.82
N LEU A 738 12.04 1.27 -40.34
CA LEU A 738 11.99 1.64 -38.93
C LEU A 738 10.88 2.67 -38.71
N LEU A 739 9.85 2.30 -37.96
CA LEU A 739 8.83 3.22 -37.51
C LEU A 739 9.18 3.63 -36.06
N ILE A 740 9.55 4.89 -35.86
CA ILE A 740 10.02 5.38 -34.58
C ILE A 740 8.99 6.32 -34.01
N LEU A 741 8.45 5.96 -32.81
CA LEU A 741 7.61 6.83 -32.02
C LEU A 741 8.49 7.58 -31.00
N VAL A 742 8.43 8.91 -31.03
CA VAL A 742 9.14 9.78 -30.08
C VAL A 742 8.12 10.59 -29.29
N VAL A 743 8.16 10.48 -27.98
CA VAL A 743 7.26 11.17 -27.07
C VAL A 743 8.08 12.05 -26.13
N ASN A 744 7.75 13.33 -26.06
CA ASN A 744 8.31 14.23 -25.07
C ASN A 744 7.58 14.03 -23.72
N GLN A 745 8.27 13.56 -22.71
CA GLN A 745 7.75 13.35 -21.36
C GLN A 745 7.88 14.57 -20.46
N THR A 746 8.55 15.64 -20.94
CA THR A 746 8.71 16.88 -20.20
C THR A 746 7.58 17.85 -20.49
N ARG A 747 7.40 18.85 -19.64
CA ARG A 747 6.43 19.94 -19.85
C ARG A 747 6.97 21.03 -20.79
N ASP A 748 8.27 21.00 -21.09
CA ASP A 748 8.96 22.00 -21.88
C ASP A 748 9.05 21.55 -23.35
N THR A 749 9.10 22.51 -24.27
CA THR A 749 9.31 22.23 -25.69
C THR A 749 10.79 21.91 -25.92
N LEU A 750 11.07 20.71 -26.40
CA LEU A 750 12.42 20.30 -26.75
C LEU A 750 12.73 20.66 -28.20
N HIS A 751 13.89 21.29 -28.44
CA HIS A 751 14.35 21.74 -29.76
C HIS A 751 15.61 20.96 -30.16
N ASN A 752 15.87 20.87 -31.48
CA ASN A 752 17.07 20.26 -32.04
C ASN A 752 17.27 18.80 -31.68
N LEU A 753 16.20 18.01 -31.66
CA LEU A 753 16.29 16.57 -31.50
C LEU A 753 16.95 15.95 -32.73
N CYS A 754 17.94 15.09 -32.48
CA CYS A 754 18.64 14.36 -33.54
C CYS A 754 18.59 12.86 -33.24
N LEU A 755 18.20 12.08 -34.24
CA LEU A 755 18.27 10.62 -34.20
C LEU A 755 19.42 10.19 -35.10
N GLU A 756 20.42 9.55 -34.51
CA GLU A 756 21.56 9.01 -35.25
C GLU A 756 21.47 7.49 -35.31
N LEU A 757 21.53 6.94 -36.50
CA LEU A 757 21.55 5.50 -36.76
C LEU A 757 22.97 5.06 -37.10
N PHE A 758 23.50 4.16 -36.28
CA PHE A 758 24.82 3.55 -36.56
C PHE A 758 24.65 2.12 -36.99
N THR A 759 25.28 1.77 -38.11
CA THR A 759 25.33 0.40 -38.59
C THR A 759 26.60 -0.31 -38.10
N VAL A 760 26.45 -1.53 -37.59
CA VAL A 760 27.56 -2.36 -37.11
C VAL A 760 27.63 -3.63 -37.96
N GLY A 761 28.81 -3.98 -38.45
CA GLY A 761 29.06 -5.19 -39.22
C GLY A 761 28.79 -5.05 -40.72
N ALA A 762 28.01 -5.96 -41.29
CA ALA A 762 27.77 -6.03 -42.74
C ALA A 762 26.65 -5.11 -43.25
N LEU A 763 25.90 -4.46 -42.40
CA LEU A 763 24.87 -3.48 -42.75
C LEU A 763 25.53 -2.17 -43.16
N LYS A 764 25.20 -1.68 -44.32
CA LYS A 764 25.69 -0.39 -44.83
C LYS A 764 24.58 0.65 -44.86
#